data_313f1066615da9f012dc39a9e16ae318
#
_entry.id   313f1066615da9f012dc39a9e16ae318
#
_cell.length_a   1.000
_cell.length_b   1.000
_cell.length_c   1.000
_cell.angle_alpha   90.00
_cell.angle_beta   90.00
_cell.angle_gamma   90.00
#
_symmetry.space_group_name_H-M   'P 1'
#
loop_
_entity.id
_entity.type
_entity.pdbx_description
1 polymer ?
#
loop_
_entity_poly.entity_id
_entity_poly.type
_entity_poly.pdbx_seq_one_letter_code
_entity_poly.pdbx_strand_id
1 'polypeptide(L)'
;MNRKFFNHILLTLLLLVSCVSAFAQVTPQSTVSYDGDHPRYILGGLNVDHIDAYDNEWIASLSGLTVGQMYEIPGPEIAAAVRKYWKQGLFSDVAIEIDSLVGGRAYLHVKLKAQPRISVMRISGVKKSERDEIQQRIGMHDGTYFTQDVIDRTKAIIKKYYEEKGFKNARIDITSQPDVMNDGKVIVMVNIDKRNKVKIHRIYITGVSEKEALGLRRAMKKTKQNTWGNFFRSKKFRPEEYQNDRQALIDRLGEWGFRDGRIVADSVVPYGDDRVDIYINVHRGERYYIRNITWVGNTVYSTEQLQRDLRMQRGDVYNRTMLDERLNQDEDAVGNRYYNNGYVFYQLDPVETNVVGDSVDLEMRISEGTQATLNRVRIAGNDRVYEDVIRRELHTKPGDLFNMDAIKRTVRELANMNQFDPEALQRDLMRNIRRDAETGTVDITYPLVTKGGDQIELSAGWGQTGIIGRVGLKFTNFSIQNLFRRGNKRGGFLPQGDGQTLSISGQTNGRYYQQYSIQFVDPWFGGKRPNQFSVSLYYSKQTDVASGYYNSNYYNNYYNMLYGYGTNSSYYNYTNYYDPDKYIKMYGISIGFGKRLRWPDDHFNFSAELAFTRYSLKSWQYFLVTDGDCNNFNFTLSLSRSSIDHPFFPRSGSDFIASVSFTPPYSLWDGKDYKNLATNYQSASYQREAQEKYRWIEYHKWRMSFRSYTALTSKLKCPVLMTRFEFGILGHYNKYNKSPFETYYMGGDGMSGYSSGYATETIGLRGYDNGSIAGNASSNAYAYTRMTLELRYPFMLEASTSIYGLVFLEAGNAWSDVKSFNPFNLRRSAGVGVRILLPMVGLMGVDWAYGFQKNINGQKAGGSQFHFIIGREF
;
A
#
# COMPACT_ATOMS: atom_id res chain seq x y z
N MET A 1 30.76 22.96 56.97
CA MET A 1 29.89 21.82 57.16
C MET A 1 30.74 20.62 57.52
N ASN A 2 30.69 20.32 58.76
CA ASN A 2 31.09 19.23 59.59
C ASN A 2 32.33 18.34 59.31
N ARG A 3 33.41 18.75 59.87
CA ARG A 3 34.65 17.99 60.15
C ARG A 3 34.44 16.75 61.07
N LYS A 4 33.25 16.52 61.62
CA LYS A 4 32.90 15.35 62.43
C LYS A 4 32.48 14.12 61.67
N PHE A 5 32.04 14.30 60.41
CA PHE A 5 31.59 13.18 59.57
C PHE A 5 32.76 12.42 58.88
N PHE A 6 33.87 13.11 58.65
CA PHE A 6 35.07 12.51 58.06
C PHE A 6 35.86 11.65 59.04
N ASN A 7 35.83 11.99 60.35
CA ASN A 7 36.54 11.22 61.37
C ASN A 7 35.83 9.92 61.78
N HIS A 8 34.51 9.80 61.51
CA HIS A 8 33.81 8.55 61.79
C HIS A 8 33.99 7.52 60.66
N ILE A 9 34.14 7.96 59.42
CA ILE A 9 34.45 7.08 58.28
C ILE A 9 35.88 6.56 58.35
N LEU A 10 36.82 7.39 58.82
CA LEU A 10 38.21 6.95 58.99
C LEU A 10 38.43 5.99 60.15
N LEU A 11 37.61 6.12 61.19
CA LEU A 11 37.67 5.21 62.33
C LEU A 11 37.03 3.85 62.10
N THR A 12 35.96 3.81 61.25
CA THR A 12 35.32 2.56 60.83
C THR A 12 36.13 1.79 59.77
N LEU A 13 36.91 2.50 58.94
CA LEU A 13 37.86 1.87 58.02
C LEU A 13 39.07 1.28 58.71
N LEU A 14 39.58 1.89 59.85
CA LEU A 14 40.67 1.36 60.58
C LEU A 14 40.30 0.15 61.45
N LEU A 15 39.02 0.05 61.87
CA LEU A 15 38.50 -1.11 62.63
C LEU A 15 38.21 -2.32 61.75
N LEU A 16 37.97 -2.11 60.44
CA LEU A 16 37.79 -3.18 59.44
C LEU A 16 39.11 -3.79 59.00
N VAL A 17 40.23 -3.08 59.11
CA VAL A 17 41.55 -3.60 58.71
C VAL A 17 42.18 -4.43 59.84
N SER A 18 41.75 -4.27 61.10
CA SER A 18 42.29 -5.04 62.19
C SER A 18 41.56 -6.37 62.54
N CYS A 19 40.49 -6.72 61.82
CA CYS A 19 39.76 -7.99 61.97
C CYS A 19 40.09 -9.07 60.96
N VAL A 20 41.06 -8.86 60.05
CA VAL A 20 41.46 -9.86 59.04
C VAL A 20 42.74 -10.65 59.44
N SER A 21 43.26 -10.49 60.65
CA SER A 21 44.48 -11.17 61.06
C SER A 21 44.29 -12.25 62.10
N ALA A 22 43.20 -12.99 62.09
CA ALA A 22 43.10 -14.19 62.93
C ALA A 22 42.21 -15.23 62.28
N PHE A 23 42.83 -16.30 61.99
CA PHE A 23 42.40 -17.63 61.50
C PHE A 23 42.92 -17.99 60.14
N ALA A 24 44.22 -18.21 60.03
CA ALA A 24 44.80 -19.13 59.09
C ALA A 24 45.30 -20.35 59.85
N GLN A 25 44.45 -21.31 60.10
CA GLN A 25 44.90 -22.68 60.30
C GLN A 25 45.39 -23.27 59.06
N VAL A 26 46.69 -23.35 58.87
CA VAL A 26 47.33 -24.07 57.77
C VAL A 26 47.21 -25.58 58.06
N THR A 27 46.30 -26.21 57.37
CA THR A 27 46.41 -27.65 57.08
C THR A 27 47.53 -27.82 56.04
N PRO A 28 48.44 -28.78 56.17
CA PRO A 28 49.49 -28.98 55.17
C PRO A 28 48.84 -29.53 53.89
N GLN A 29 48.48 -28.65 52.93
CA GLN A 29 48.28 -29.06 51.57
C GLN A 29 49.66 -29.46 50.98
N SER A 30 49.81 -30.68 50.56
CA SER A 30 50.87 -31.10 49.70
C SER A 30 50.81 -30.20 48.43
N THR A 31 51.67 -29.21 48.36
CA THR A 31 51.80 -28.35 47.20
C THR A 31 52.33 -29.13 46.05
N VAL A 32 51.42 -29.40 45.07
CA VAL A 32 51.83 -29.92 43.78
C VAL A 32 52.56 -28.77 43.07
N SER A 33 53.87 -28.93 42.87
CA SER A 33 54.68 -27.96 42.11
C SER A 33 54.31 -28.06 40.64
N TYR A 34 53.95 -26.95 40.02
CA TYR A 34 53.66 -26.90 38.58
C TYR A 34 54.95 -26.66 37.74
N ASP A 35 56.10 -26.45 38.41
CA ASP A 35 57.43 -26.27 37.76
C ASP A 35 58.32 -27.44 38.18
N GLY A 36 58.54 -28.44 37.27
CA GLY A 36 59.42 -29.55 37.46
C GLY A 36 58.97 -30.85 36.81
N ASP A 37 59.75 -31.96 36.95
CA ASP A 37 59.39 -33.28 36.53
C ASP A 37 58.04 -33.72 37.13
N HIS A 38 57.03 -33.90 36.28
CA HIS A 38 55.69 -34.27 36.76
C HIS A 38 55.61 -35.74 37.07
N PRO A 39 55.32 -36.13 38.29
CA PRO A 39 55.26 -37.52 38.71
C PRO A 39 54.10 -38.24 38.01
N ARG A 40 54.32 -39.51 37.63
CA ARG A 40 53.30 -40.37 37.02
C ARG A 40 52.60 -41.17 38.10
N TYR A 41 51.24 -41.13 38.07
CA TYR A 41 50.41 -41.88 39.00
C TYR A 41 49.48 -42.82 38.21
N ILE A 42 49.13 -43.95 38.84
CA ILE A 42 48.06 -44.79 38.35
C ILE A 42 46.74 -44.15 38.80
N LEU A 43 45.82 -43.91 37.87
CA LEU A 43 44.50 -43.39 38.23
C LEU A 43 43.76 -44.44 39.07
N GLY A 44 43.60 -44.17 40.36
CA GLY A 44 42.93 -45.10 41.31
C GLY A 44 41.40 -44.95 41.32
N GLY A 45 40.90 -43.82 40.93
CA GLY A 45 39.47 -43.51 40.83
C GLY A 45 39.23 -42.11 40.26
N LEU A 46 38.07 -41.94 39.63
CA LEU A 46 37.59 -40.68 39.09
C LEU A 46 36.19 -40.39 39.65
N ASN A 47 36.13 -39.43 40.54
CA ASN A 47 34.87 -38.97 41.11
C ASN A 47 34.40 -37.74 40.28
N VAL A 48 33.08 -37.59 40.17
CA VAL A 48 32.49 -36.45 39.45
C VAL A 48 31.40 -35.81 40.32
N ASP A 49 31.31 -34.50 40.36
CA ASP A 49 30.21 -33.83 41.01
C ASP A 49 28.87 -34.26 40.45
N HIS A 50 27.93 -34.53 41.32
CA HIS A 50 26.57 -34.88 40.91
C HIS A 50 25.89 -33.64 40.31
N ILE A 51 25.43 -33.80 39.07
CA ILE A 51 24.63 -32.79 38.34
C ILE A 51 23.31 -33.46 38.00
N ASP A 52 22.20 -32.98 38.56
CA ASP A 52 20.85 -33.59 38.37
C ASP A 52 20.43 -33.78 36.91
N ALA A 53 21.01 -33.04 35.96
CA ALA A 53 20.67 -33.07 34.55
C ALA A 53 21.42 -34.14 33.76
N TYR A 54 22.44 -34.82 34.33
CA TYR A 54 23.32 -35.75 33.62
C TYR A 54 23.72 -36.93 34.51
N ASP A 55 23.86 -38.10 33.90
CA ASP A 55 24.38 -39.29 34.57
C ASP A 55 25.86 -39.16 34.84
N ASN A 56 26.26 -39.51 36.10
CA ASN A 56 27.66 -39.38 36.58
C ASN A 56 28.61 -40.29 35.79
N GLU A 57 28.18 -41.50 35.41
CA GLU A 57 28.99 -42.42 34.60
C GLU A 57 29.25 -41.88 33.20
N TRP A 58 28.23 -41.26 32.61
CA TRP A 58 28.36 -40.57 31.33
C TRP A 58 29.31 -39.39 31.41
N ILE A 59 29.19 -38.55 32.47
CA ILE A 59 30.10 -37.43 32.68
C ILE A 59 31.55 -37.93 32.85
N ALA A 60 31.76 -38.95 33.63
CA ALA A 60 33.10 -39.49 33.85
C ALA A 60 33.73 -40.01 32.55
N SER A 61 32.91 -40.64 31.69
CA SER A 61 33.35 -41.16 30.37
C SER A 61 33.82 -40.06 29.43
N LEU A 62 33.24 -38.86 29.51
CA LEU A 62 33.64 -37.69 28.69
C LEU A 62 35.07 -37.26 28.92
N SER A 63 35.63 -37.51 30.10
CA SER A 63 37.03 -37.19 30.37
C SER A 63 37.98 -37.91 29.43
N GLY A 64 37.62 -39.12 29.05
CA GLY A 64 38.48 -40.07 28.35
C GLY A 64 39.62 -40.60 29.18
N LEU A 65 39.55 -40.40 30.54
CA LEU A 65 40.50 -41.01 31.50
C LEU A 65 39.99 -42.37 31.91
N THR A 66 40.89 -43.34 31.95
CA THR A 66 40.55 -44.75 32.32
C THR A 66 41.17 -45.13 33.62
N VAL A 67 40.39 -45.54 34.61
CA VAL A 67 40.87 -46.02 35.90
C VAL A 67 41.79 -47.24 35.68
N GLY A 68 42.95 -47.25 36.36
CA GLY A 68 43.98 -48.24 36.20
C GLY A 68 45.11 -47.92 35.22
N GLN A 69 44.96 -46.85 34.39
CA GLN A 69 46.03 -46.38 33.53
C GLN A 69 46.93 -45.37 34.26
N MET A 70 48.17 -45.25 33.77
CA MET A 70 49.18 -44.35 34.29
C MET A 70 49.12 -43.02 33.58
N TYR A 71 48.97 -41.90 34.32
CA TYR A 71 48.90 -40.55 33.80
C TYR A 71 49.90 -39.65 34.51
N GLU A 72 50.39 -38.68 33.82
CA GLU A 72 51.16 -37.61 34.36
C GLU A 72 50.22 -36.56 34.98
N ILE A 73 50.38 -36.26 36.32
CA ILE A 73 49.46 -35.39 37.03
C ILE A 73 50.25 -34.37 37.86
N PRO A 74 50.15 -33.10 37.50
CA PRO A 74 49.45 -32.48 36.35
C PRO A 74 50.13 -32.82 35.05
N GLY A 75 49.33 -33.03 33.96
CA GLY A 75 49.87 -33.45 32.66
C GLY A 75 48.93 -33.13 31.48
N PRO A 76 49.46 -33.39 30.29
CA PRO A 76 48.71 -33.06 29.02
C PRO A 76 47.39 -33.82 28.90
N GLU A 77 47.29 -35.03 29.44
CA GLU A 77 46.07 -35.85 29.38
C GLU A 77 44.98 -35.25 30.27
N ILE A 78 45.34 -34.75 31.46
CA ILE A 78 44.40 -34.07 32.34
C ILE A 78 43.91 -32.78 31.69
N ALA A 79 44.83 -32.00 31.10
CA ALA A 79 44.46 -30.80 30.35
C ALA A 79 43.57 -31.12 29.12
N ALA A 80 43.79 -32.30 28.50
CA ALA A 80 42.95 -32.75 27.39
C ALA A 80 41.55 -33.15 27.88
N ALA A 81 41.43 -33.75 29.05
CA ALA A 81 40.15 -34.08 29.67
C ALA A 81 39.35 -32.79 29.96
N VAL A 82 39.99 -31.78 30.55
CA VAL A 82 39.35 -30.47 30.79
C VAL A 82 38.85 -29.86 29.45
N ARG A 83 39.68 -29.86 28.40
CA ARG A 83 39.31 -29.38 27.09
C ARG A 83 38.13 -30.16 26.48
N LYS A 84 38.02 -31.47 26.71
CA LYS A 84 36.89 -32.30 26.24
C LYS A 84 35.58 -31.89 26.92
N TYR A 85 35.57 -31.67 28.23
CA TYR A 85 34.40 -31.12 28.94
C TYR A 85 33.98 -29.74 28.40
N TRP A 86 34.93 -28.82 28.23
CA TRP A 86 34.65 -27.50 27.65
C TRP A 86 34.08 -27.58 26.23
N LYS A 87 34.57 -28.50 25.42
CA LYS A 87 34.10 -28.69 24.04
C LYS A 87 32.63 -29.11 23.95
N GLN A 88 32.09 -29.74 24.99
CA GLN A 88 30.66 -30.08 25.02
C GLN A 88 29.76 -28.86 25.14
N GLY A 89 30.25 -27.73 25.65
CA GLY A 89 29.43 -26.50 25.85
C GLY A 89 28.33 -26.65 26.90
N LEU A 90 28.35 -27.69 27.71
CA LEU A 90 27.33 -27.98 28.72
C LEU A 90 27.71 -27.49 30.12
N PHE A 91 28.95 -27.11 30.32
CA PHE A 91 29.51 -26.72 31.61
C PHE A 91 30.00 -25.26 31.58
N SER A 92 29.75 -24.54 32.65
CA SER A 92 30.18 -23.16 32.86
C SER A 92 31.52 -23.07 33.59
N ASP A 93 31.88 -24.12 34.30
CA ASP A 93 33.18 -24.25 34.97
C ASP A 93 33.58 -25.73 35.04
N VAL A 94 34.89 -25.97 34.90
CA VAL A 94 35.48 -27.33 34.83
C VAL A 94 36.81 -27.26 35.57
N ALA A 95 36.92 -27.98 36.67
CA ALA A 95 38.17 -28.20 37.38
C ALA A 95 38.39 -29.70 37.68
N ILE A 96 39.63 -30.17 37.54
CA ILE A 96 40.00 -31.49 37.97
C ILE A 96 40.99 -31.33 39.14
N GLU A 97 40.58 -31.76 40.32
CA GLU A 97 41.38 -31.72 41.53
C GLU A 97 41.87 -33.11 41.92
N ILE A 98 42.98 -33.14 42.68
CA ILE A 98 43.47 -34.36 43.28
C ILE A 98 42.79 -34.51 44.63
N ASP A 99 41.97 -35.52 44.79
CA ASP A 99 41.27 -35.80 46.04
C ASP A 99 42.20 -36.51 47.05
N SER A 100 42.97 -37.47 46.59
CA SER A 100 43.99 -38.15 47.46
C SER A 100 45.08 -38.83 46.62
N LEU A 101 46.25 -39.00 47.24
CA LEU A 101 47.40 -39.75 46.72
C LEU A 101 47.75 -40.86 47.71
N VAL A 102 47.48 -42.08 47.32
CA VAL A 102 47.73 -43.26 48.23
C VAL A 102 48.44 -44.37 47.47
N GLY A 103 49.62 -44.77 47.94
CA GLY A 103 50.35 -45.91 47.36
C GLY A 103 50.67 -45.85 45.89
N GLY A 104 51.00 -44.59 45.36
CA GLY A 104 51.32 -44.39 43.96
C GLY A 104 50.09 -44.27 43.06
N ARG A 105 48.89 -44.24 43.63
CA ARG A 105 47.61 -44.01 42.92
C ARG A 105 47.07 -42.64 43.23
N ALA A 106 46.57 -41.97 42.18
CA ALA A 106 45.88 -40.71 42.29
C ALA A 106 44.36 -40.88 42.14
N TYR A 107 43.62 -40.29 43.04
CA TYR A 107 42.16 -40.22 42.98
C TYR A 107 41.83 -38.78 42.58
N LEU A 108 41.12 -38.69 41.44
CA LEU A 108 40.76 -37.40 40.88
C LEU A 108 39.29 -37.10 41.13
N HIS A 109 39.02 -35.84 41.41
CA HIS A 109 37.67 -35.30 41.52
C HIS A 109 37.43 -34.26 40.42
N VAL A 110 36.43 -34.50 39.57
CA VAL A 110 36.03 -33.57 38.52
C VAL A 110 34.89 -32.71 39.05
N LYS A 111 35.22 -31.43 39.30
CA LYS A 111 34.26 -30.38 39.68
C LYS A 111 33.70 -29.73 38.43
N LEU A 112 32.39 -29.81 38.29
CA LEU A 112 31.69 -29.32 37.12
C LEU A 112 30.53 -28.44 37.55
N LYS A 113 30.38 -27.30 36.91
CA LYS A 113 29.20 -26.45 37.03
C LYS A 113 28.42 -26.46 35.71
N ALA A 114 27.16 -26.88 35.74
CA ALA A 114 26.33 -26.89 34.56
C ALA A 114 26.12 -25.50 33.99
N GLN A 115 26.00 -25.41 32.68
CA GLN A 115 25.57 -24.17 32.03
C GLN A 115 24.13 -23.86 32.46
N PRO A 116 23.84 -22.65 32.94
CA PRO A 116 22.50 -22.29 33.33
C PRO A 116 21.57 -22.24 32.09
N ARG A 117 20.32 -22.62 32.30
CA ARG A 117 19.27 -22.49 31.29
C ARG A 117 18.48 -21.22 31.53
N ILE A 118 17.96 -20.65 30.43
CA ILE A 118 17.10 -19.46 30.51
C ILE A 118 15.73 -19.86 31.05
N SER A 119 15.28 -19.21 32.14
CA SER A 119 13.91 -19.35 32.64
C SER A 119 12.97 -18.35 31.98
N VAL A 120 13.38 -17.09 31.92
CA VAL A 120 12.60 -16.00 31.34
C VAL A 120 13.54 -14.99 30.70
N MET A 121 13.17 -14.49 29.52
CA MET A 121 13.85 -13.38 28.88
C MET A 121 13.01 -12.09 28.97
N ARG A 122 13.63 -11.01 29.44
CA ARG A 122 13.01 -9.69 29.53
C ARG A 122 13.75 -8.71 28.65
N ILE A 123 13.02 -8.11 27.68
CA ILE A 123 13.56 -7.08 26.78
C ILE A 123 13.04 -5.71 27.22
N SER A 124 13.96 -4.77 27.45
CA SER A 124 13.66 -3.40 27.89
C SER A 124 14.26 -2.35 26.96
N GLY A 125 13.85 -1.09 27.08
CA GLY A 125 14.32 0.04 26.24
C GLY A 125 13.63 0.16 24.87
N VAL A 126 12.61 -0.65 24.58
CA VAL A 126 11.95 -0.72 23.27
C VAL A 126 10.42 -0.72 23.38
N LYS A 127 9.73 -0.37 22.26
CA LYS A 127 8.27 -0.42 22.19
C LYS A 127 7.79 -1.88 22.12
N LYS A 128 6.53 -2.14 22.50
CA LYS A 128 5.92 -3.49 22.49
C LYS A 128 6.04 -4.16 21.12
N SER A 129 5.69 -3.48 20.03
CA SER A 129 5.78 -4.03 18.67
C SER A 129 7.21 -4.40 18.25
N GLU A 130 8.21 -3.59 18.65
CA GLU A 130 9.62 -3.90 18.39
C GLU A 130 10.09 -5.08 19.22
N ARG A 131 9.63 -5.20 20.47
CA ARG A 131 9.91 -6.35 21.33
C ARG A 131 9.42 -7.65 20.71
N ASP A 132 8.19 -7.66 20.23
CA ASP A 132 7.57 -8.84 19.64
C ASP A 132 8.31 -9.26 18.35
N GLU A 133 8.71 -8.31 17.49
CA GLU A 133 9.54 -8.57 16.31
C GLU A 133 10.92 -9.12 16.65
N ILE A 134 11.59 -8.55 17.65
CA ILE A 134 12.91 -8.99 18.11
C ILE A 134 12.80 -10.40 18.68
N GLN A 135 11.79 -10.68 19.50
CA GLN A 135 11.58 -11.98 20.12
C GLN A 135 11.36 -13.08 19.09
N GLN A 136 10.71 -12.79 17.96
CA GLN A 136 10.55 -13.75 16.84
C GLN A 136 11.87 -14.02 16.09
N ARG A 137 12.79 -13.07 16.05
CA ARG A 137 14.04 -13.18 15.28
C ARG A 137 15.17 -13.85 16.06
N ILE A 138 15.16 -13.70 17.39
CA ILE A 138 16.19 -14.29 18.26
C ILE A 138 15.82 -15.71 18.64
N GLY A 139 16.79 -16.64 18.50
CA GLY A 139 16.62 -18.05 18.89
C GLY A 139 16.76 -18.33 20.41
N MET A 140 16.57 -17.30 21.23
CA MET A 140 16.71 -17.41 22.69
C MET A 140 15.33 -17.60 23.31
N HIS A 141 15.04 -18.85 23.68
CA HIS A 141 13.75 -19.25 24.26
C HIS A 141 13.94 -19.85 25.63
N ASP A 142 12.88 -20.00 26.39
CA ASP A 142 12.89 -20.68 27.69
C ASP A 142 13.46 -22.10 27.53
N GLY A 143 14.37 -22.47 28.44
CA GLY A 143 15.08 -23.73 28.40
C GLY A 143 16.35 -23.77 27.56
N THR A 144 16.66 -22.74 26.78
CA THR A 144 17.91 -22.61 26.00
C THR A 144 19.09 -22.42 26.98
N TYR A 145 20.24 -23.04 26.70
CA TYR A 145 21.47 -22.81 27.45
C TYR A 145 21.98 -21.38 27.29
N PHE A 146 22.31 -20.73 28.39
CA PHE A 146 22.83 -19.38 28.38
C PHE A 146 24.36 -19.41 28.23
N THR A 147 24.81 -19.41 26.98
CA THR A 147 26.23 -19.47 26.59
C THR A 147 26.68 -18.16 25.96
N GLN A 148 28.00 -17.93 25.92
CA GLN A 148 28.55 -16.74 25.29
C GLN A 148 28.21 -16.67 23.79
N ASP A 149 28.18 -17.78 23.08
CA ASP A 149 27.77 -17.86 21.66
C ASP A 149 26.32 -17.40 21.46
N VAL A 150 25.40 -17.83 22.33
CA VAL A 150 24.00 -17.41 22.31
C VAL A 150 23.87 -15.89 22.57
N ILE A 151 24.67 -15.36 23.51
CA ILE A 151 24.70 -13.92 23.79
C ILE A 151 25.18 -13.14 22.56
N ASP A 152 26.31 -13.57 21.99
CA ASP A 152 26.94 -12.84 20.87
C ASP A 152 26.06 -12.90 19.59
N ARG A 153 25.48 -14.07 19.32
CA ARG A 153 24.50 -14.24 18.23
C ARG A 153 23.28 -13.35 18.43
N THR A 154 22.73 -13.31 19.65
CA THR A 154 21.57 -12.46 19.97
C THR A 154 21.90 -10.99 19.84
N LYS A 155 23.06 -10.55 20.33
CA LYS A 155 23.55 -9.18 20.14
C LYS A 155 23.67 -8.84 18.65
N ALA A 156 24.22 -9.74 17.84
CA ALA A 156 24.40 -9.53 16.41
C ALA A 156 23.04 -9.40 15.68
N ILE A 157 22.07 -10.26 16.00
CA ILE A 157 20.72 -10.21 15.42
C ILE A 157 20.01 -8.90 15.79
N ILE A 158 20.03 -8.51 17.07
CA ILE A 158 19.40 -7.25 17.52
C ILE A 158 20.10 -6.05 16.90
N LYS A 159 21.42 -6.05 16.82
CA LYS A 159 22.20 -4.98 16.19
C LYS A 159 21.84 -4.84 14.72
N LYS A 160 21.82 -5.94 13.98
CA LYS A 160 21.39 -5.95 12.56
C LYS A 160 19.98 -5.40 12.38
N TYR A 161 19.02 -5.83 13.22
CA TYR A 161 17.65 -5.33 13.22
C TYR A 161 17.57 -3.79 13.37
N TYR A 162 18.37 -3.21 14.29
CA TYR A 162 18.39 -1.76 14.48
C TYR A 162 19.17 -1.03 13.38
N GLU A 163 20.21 -1.63 12.81
CA GLU A 163 20.91 -1.09 11.64
C GLU A 163 20.00 -0.98 10.42
N GLU A 164 19.17 -2.01 10.17
CA GLU A 164 18.13 -2.00 9.13
C GLU A 164 17.12 -0.85 9.34
N LYS A 165 16.84 -0.50 10.59
CA LYS A 165 15.95 0.63 10.97
C LYS A 165 16.67 1.99 11.04
N GLY A 166 18.00 2.02 10.79
CA GLY A 166 18.83 3.23 10.74
C GLY A 166 19.44 3.64 12.08
N PHE A 167 19.44 2.77 13.09
CA PHE A 167 20.09 2.99 14.38
C PHE A 167 21.44 2.28 14.46
N LYS A 168 22.44 2.79 13.73
CA LYS A 168 23.77 2.19 13.66
C LYS A 168 24.50 2.11 15.01
N ASN A 169 24.22 3.03 15.92
CA ASN A 169 24.89 3.17 17.21
C ASN A 169 24.11 2.53 18.38
N ALA A 170 23.16 1.62 18.10
CA ALA A 170 22.42 0.93 19.13
C ALA A 170 23.36 0.11 20.03
N ARG A 171 23.20 0.26 21.36
CA ARG A 171 23.89 -0.52 22.37
C ARG A 171 22.98 -1.58 22.92
N ILE A 172 23.48 -2.80 23.03
CA ILE A 172 22.75 -3.95 23.51
C ILE A 172 23.56 -4.56 24.65
N ASP A 173 22.99 -4.52 25.85
CA ASP A 173 23.57 -5.11 27.03
C ASP A 173 22.71 -6.30 27.44
N ILE A 174 23.34 -7.47 27.52
CA ILE A 174 22.67 -8.71 27.93
C ILE A 174 23.30 -9.13 29.25
N THR A 175 22.48 -9.19 30.28
CA THR A 175 22.87 -9.59 31.64
C THR A 175 21.98 -10.72 32.11
N SER A 176 22.48 -11.54 33.03
CA SER A 176 21.71 -12.62 33.65
C SER A 176 21.71 -12.49 35.15
N GLN A 177 20.63 -12.93 35.76
CA GLN A 177 20.48 -13.07 37.22
C GLN A 177 19.97 -14.48 37.51
N PRO A 178 20.44 -15.14 38.58
CA PRO A 178 19.90 -16.43 39.03
C PRO A 178 18.39 -16.32 39.25
N ASP A 179 17.67 -17.34 38.83
CA ASP A 179 16.23 -17.41 39.08
C ASP A 179 16.02 -18.09 40.47
N VAL A 180 15.61 -17.31 41.43
CA VAL A 180 15.40 -17.78 42.80
C VAL A 180 14.30 -18.85 42.92
N MET A 181 13.39 -18.93 41.94
CA MET A 181 12.29 -19.88 41.92
C MET A 181 12.62 -21.17 41.17
N ASN A 182 13.65 -21.15 40.32
CA ASN A 182 14.03 -22.30 39.50
C ASN A 182 15.54 -22.50 39.59
N ASP A 183 15.96 -23.45 40.36
CA ASP A 183 17.38 -23.77 40.55
C ASP A 183 18.05 -24.17 39.22
N GLY A 184 19.29 -23.75 39.01
CA GLY A 184 20.02 -23.99 37.78
C GLY A 184 19.57 -23.14 36.58
N LYS A 185 18.59 -22.22 36.71
CA LYS A 185 18.12 -21.32 35.64
C LYS A 185 18.50 -19.86 35.92
N VAL A 186 18.48 -19.10 34.84
CA VAL A 186 18.75 -17.65 34.88
C VAL A 186 17.66 -16.85 34.18
N ILE A 187 17.35 -15.70 34.75
CA ILE A 187 16.54 -14.67 34.11
C ILE A 187 17.48 -13.79 33.29
N VAL A 188 17.25 -13.72 31.96
CA VAL A 188 18.06 -12.93 31.05
C VAL A 188 17.41 -11.57 30.83
N MET A 189 18.17 -10.51 31.09
CA MET A 189 17.76 -9.14 30.82
C MET A 189 18.49 -8.60 29.60
N VAL A 190 17.74 -8.23 28.56
CA VAL A 190 18.23 -7.62 27.35
C VAL A 190 17.87 -6.14 27.36
N ASN A 191 18.84 -5.28 27.67
CA ASN A 191 18.66 -3.84 27.70
C ASN A 191 19.12 -3.24 26.38
N ILE A 192 18.25 -2.50 25.70
CA ILE A 192 18.51 -1.93 24.40
C ILE A 192 18.41 -0.42 24.46
N ASP A 193 19.54 0.24 24.25
CA ASP A 193 19.60 1.69 24.01
C ASP A 193 19.74 1.93 22.51
N LYS A 194 18.68 2.33 21.87
CA LYS A 194 18.65 2.56 20.40
C LYS A 194 19.49 3.74 19.96
N ARG A 195 19.74 4.69 20.87
CA ARG A 195 20.32 6.00 20.52
C ARG A 195 19.58 6.70 19.37
N ASN A 196 20.22 7.71 18.79
CA ASN A 196 19.67 8.48 17.68
C ASN A 196 19.84 7.72 16.34
N LYS A 197 18.90 7.94 15.41
CA LYS A 197 19.04 7.46 14.04
C LYS A 197 20.17 8.23 13.34
N VAL A 198 21.08 7.50 12.74
CA VAL A 198 22.15 8.09 11.95
C VAL A 198 21.58 8.66 10.66
N LYS A 199 21.81 9.95 10.40
CA LYS A 199 21.35 10.68 9.22
C LYS A 199 22.53 10.97 8.30
N ILE A 200 22.25 11.09 7.01
CA ILE A 200 23.24 11.46 6.02
C ILE A 200 23.36 12.99 6.00
N HIS A 201 24.53 13.50 6.30
CA HIS A 201 24.84 14.93 6.21
C HIS A 201 25.11 15.31 4.76
N ARG A 202 26.17 14.77 4.15
CA ARG A 202 26.52 15.02 2.75
C ARG A 202 27.01 13.77 2.04
N ILE A 203 26.92 13.79 0.69
CA ILE A 203 27.45 12.75 -0.20
C ILE A 203 28.39 13.44 -1.18
N TYR A 204 29.67 13.07 -1.11
CA TYR A 204 30.72 13.57 -1.96
C TYR A 204 31.05 12.51 -3.02
N ILE A 205 30.92 12.87 -4.29
CA ILE A 205 31.29 11.98 -5.40
C ILE A 205 32.42 12.65 -6.16
N THR A 206 33.54 11.97 -6.26
CA THR A 206 34.78 12.43 -6.93
C THR A 206 35.10 11.55 -8.14
N GLY A 207 35.99 12.00 -9.03
CA GLY A 207 36.36 11.27 -10.25
C GLY A 207 35.45 11.53 -11.45
N VAL A 208 34.44 12.40 -11.29
CA VAL A 208 33.46 12.81 -12.32
C VAL A 208 33.24 14.31 -12.25
N SER A 209 32.66 14.93 -13.30
CA SER A 209 32.26 16.33 -13.27
C SER A 209 31.13 16.60 -12.26
N GLU A 210 30.99 17.85 -11.79
CA GLU A 210 29.90 18.19 -10.84
C GLU A 210 28.49 17.88 -11.37
N LYS A 211 28.28 18.07 -12.67
CA LYS A 211 26.98 17.75 -13.33
C LYS A 211 26.71 16.25 -13.28
N GLU A 212 27.72 15.43 -13.55
CA GLU A 212 27.63 13.97 -13.45
C GLU A 212 27.47 13.53 -11.98
N ALA A 213 28.24 14.11 -11.05
CA ALA A 213 28.09 13.84 -9.62
C ALA A 213 26.67 14.14 -9.10
N LEU A 214 26.05 15.22 -9.59
CA LEU A 214 24.63 15.51 -9.29
C LEU A 214 23.70 14.45 -9.86
N GLY A 215 23.96 13.98 -11.09
CA GLY A 215 23.21 12.90 -11.73
C GLY A 215 23.32 11.58 -10.95
N LEU A 216 24.54 11.23 -10.53
CA LEU A 216 24.83 10.04 -9.72
C LEU A 216 24.14 10.13 -8.34
N ARG A 217 24.23 11.28 -7.64
CA ARG A 217 23.50 11.49 -6.38
C ARG A 217 21.97 11.33 -6.55
N ARG A 218 21.42 11.70 -7.71
CA ARG A 218 20.00 11.47 -8.02
C ARG A 218 19.67 10.00 -8.24
N ALA A 219 20.59 9.21 -8.78
CA ALA A 219 20.43 7.77 -8.99
C ALA A 219 20.30 6.99 -7.67
N MET A 220 21.01 7.43 -6.62
CA MET A 220 20.88 6.87 -5.28
C MET A 220 19.46 7.12 -4.74
N LYS A 221 18.57 6.10 -4.78
CA LYS A 221 17.13 6.29 -4.48
C LYS A 221 16.84 6.41 -2.99
N LYS A 222 17.57 5.68 -2.17
CA LYS A 222 17.30 5.54 -0.72
C LYS A 222 18.31 6.31 0.15
N THR A 223 19.53 6.49 -0.33
CA THR A 223 20.59 7.23 0.33
C THR A 223 20.54 8.69 -0.10
N LYS A 224 19.91 9.56 0.71
CA LYS A 224 19.71 10.98 0.38
C LYS A 224 20.34 11.90 1.41
N GLN A 225 21.11 12.89 0.94
CA GLN A 225 21.68 13.93 1.80
C GLN A 225 20.62 14.90 2.33
N ASN A 226 20.92 15.58 3.44
CA ASN A 226 20.02 16.52 4.08
C ASN A 226 20.01 17.86 3.33
N THR A 227 19.12 17.98 2.34
CA THR A 227 18.89 19.23 1.59
C THR A 227 17.41 19.55 1.56
N TRP A 228 17.06 20.83 1.32
CA TRP A 228 15.67 21.27 1.23
C TRP A 228 14.87 20.51 0.16
N GLY A 229 15.47 20.22 -1.00
CA GLY A 229 14.84 19.39 -2.06
C GLY A 229 14.56 17.93 -1.67
N ASN A 230 15.07 17.45 -0.55
CA ASN A 230 14.81 16.11 -0.02
C ASN A 230 13.90 16.11 1.21
N PHE A 231 13.10 17.16 1.43
CA PHE A 231 12.28 17.32 2.64
C PHE A 231 11.37 16.11 2.93
N PHE A 232 10.74 15.55 1.92
CA PHE A 232 9.84 14.38 2.04
C PHE A 232 10.54 13.02 1.95
N ARG A 233 11.89 12.97 1.83
CA ARG A 233 12.63 11.72 1.67
C ARG A 233 13.33 11.34 2.96
N SER A 234 13.47 10.02 3.19
CA SER A 234 14.24 9.51 4.33
C SER A 234 15.71 9.89 4.18
N LYS A 235 16.27 10.51 5.22
CA LYS A 235 17.67 10.94 5.30
C LYS A 235 18.50 10.02 6.20
N LYS A 236 17.96 8.85 6.56
CA LYS A 236 18.58 7.87 7.44
C LYS A 236 19.60 7.07 6.66
N PHE A 237 20.74 6.84 7.26
CA PHE A 237 21.72 5.91 6.72
C PHE A 237 21.36 4.48 7.06
N ARG A 238 21.26 3.64 6.03
CA ARG A 238 21.02 2.19 6.13
C ARG A 238 22.06 1.47 5.27
N PRO A 239 22.90 0.63 5.86
CA PRO A 239 23.99 -0.02 5.11
C PRO A 239 23.52 -0.84 3.91
N GLU A 240 22.47 -1.64 4.05
CA GLU A 240 21.94 -2.47 2.95
C GLU A 240 21.40 -1.61 1.79
N GLU A 241 20.66 -0.54 2.12
CA GLU A 241 20.14 0.40 1.12
C GLU A 241 21.27 1.15 0.40
N TYR A 242 22.38 1.43 1.12
CA TYR A 242 23.54 2.04 0.55
C TYR A 242 24.25 1.10 -0.45
N GLN A 243 24.33 -0.20 -0.17
CA GLN A 243 24.89 -1.17 -1.12
C GLN A 243 24.06 -1.22 -2.42
N ASN A 244 22.72 -1.21 -2.31
CA ASN A 244 21.84 -1.15 -3.48
C ASN A 244 22.03 0.16 -4.26
N ASP A 245 22.20 1.28 -3.57
CA ASP A 245 22.44 2.57 -4.21
C ASP A 245 23.84 2.65 -4.84
N ARG A 246 24.85 1.90 -4.35
CA ARG A 246 26.15 1.75 -5.04
C ARG A 246 25.99 1.07 -6.39
N GLN A 247 25.19 -0.01 -6.46
CA GLN A 247 24.89 -0.66 -7.74
C GLN A 247 24.17 0.30 -8.69
N ALA A 248 23.20 1.06 -8.17
CA ALA A 248 22.47 2.06 -8.96
C ALA A 248 23.39 3.18 -9.52
N LEU A 249 24.54 3.47 -8.89
CA LEU A 249 25.54 4.37 -9.44
C LEU A 249 26.24 3.76 -10.66
N ILE A 250 26.61 2.47 -10.57
CA ILE A 250 27.24 1.74 -11.68
C ILE A 250 26.27 1.62 -12.85
N ASP A 251 25.00 1.26 -12.57
CA ASP A 251 23.95 1.18 -13.58
C ASP A 251 23.75 2.54 -14.28
N ARG A 252 23.78 3.64 -13.51
CA ARG A 252 23.69 5.00 -14.07
C ARG A 252 24.85 5.36 -14.96
N LEU A 253 26.06 4.93 -14.63
CA LEU A 253 27.24 5.11 -15.51
C LEU A 253 27.05 4.33 -16.80
N GLY A 254 26.57 3.09 -16.72
CA GLY A 254 26.20 2.27 -17.87
C GLY A 254 25.10 2.90 -18.73
N GLU A 255 24.07 3.52 -18.13
CA GLU A 255 23.03 4.28 -18.85
C GLU A 255 23.62 5.45 -19.65
N TRP A 256 24.69 6.06 -19.17
CA TRP A 256 25.38 7.14 -19.86
C TRP A 256 26.39 6.69 -20.89
N GLY A 257 26.56 5.38 -21.04
CA GLY A 257 27.49 4.75 -21.95
C GLY A 257 28.90 4.54 -21.40
N PHE A 258 29.12 4.75 -20.11
CA PHE A 258 30.41 4.49 -19.47
C PHE A 258 30.49 3.00 -19.05
N ARG A 259 30.81 2.15 -20.04
CA ARG A 259 30.87 0.70 -19.91
C ARG A 259 31.79 0.24 -18.75
N ASP A 260 32.96 0.88 -18.64
CA ASP A 260 34.00 0.55 -17.66
C ASP A 260 33.85 1.33 -16.34
N GLY A 261 32.73 2.02 -16.20
CA GLY A 261 32.38 2.81 -15.01
C GLY A 261 32.33 1.96 -13.73
N ARG A 262 33.13 2.32 -12.74
CA ARG A 262 33.21 1.58 -11.47
C ARG A 262 33.47 2.51 -10.28
N ILE A 263 33.09 2.04 -9.10
CA ILE A 263 33.45 2.67 -7.84
C ILE A 263 34.86 2.16 -7.45
N VAL A 264 35.83 3.07 -7.34
CA VAL A 264 37.21 2.74 -6.98
C VAL A 264 37.34 2.57 -5.47
N ALA A 265 36.74 3.47 -4.72
CA ALA A 265 36.73 3.44 -3.26
C ALA A 265 35.48 4.15 -2.74
N ASP A 266 34.96 3.70 -1.61
CA ASP A 266 33.92 4.41 -0.87
C ASP A 266 34.19 4.34 0.64
N SER A 267 33.77 5.37 1.34
CA SER A 267 33.86 5.41 2.80
C SER A 267 32.70 6.17 3.42
N VAL A 268 32.31 5.74 4.61
CA VAL A 268 31.26 6.35 5.42
C VAL A 268 31.90 6.86 6.72
N VAL A 269 32.08 8.16 6.81
CA VAL A 269 32.80 8.82 7.89
C VAL A 269 31.79 9.46 8.87
N PRO A 270 31.92 9.25 10.19
CA PRO A 270 31.10 9.93 11.17
C PRO A 270 31.23 11.46 11.09
N TYR A 271 30.10 12.17 11.17
CA TYR A 271 30.04 13.62 11.27
C TYR A 271 29.20 14.01 12.50
N GLY A 272 29.88 14.28 13.61
CA GLY A 272 29.20 14.44 14.91
C GLY A 272 28.60 13.13 15.44
N ASP A 273 27.65 13.25 16.38
CA ASP A 273 27.10 12.08 17.10
C ASP A 273 26.05 11.27 16.32
N ASP A 274 25.30 11.92 15.42
CA ASP A 274 24.13 11.32 14.76
C ASP A 274 24.12 11.43 13.22
N ARG A 275 25.27 11.80 12.61
CA ARG A 275 25.37 12.00 11.16
C ARG A 275 26.56 11.27 10.57
N VAL A 276 26.52 11.10 9.25
CA VAL A 276 27.63 10.56 8.46
C VAL A 276 27.79 11.35 7.17
N ASP A 277 29.04 11.50 6.75
CA ASP A 277 29.43 11.90 5.40
C ASP A 277 29.82 10.66 4.60
N ILE A 278 29.41 10.63 3.34
CA ILE A 278 29.68 9.52 2.42
C ILE A 278 30.60 10.06 1.32
N TYR A 279 31.75 9.44 1.17
CA TYR A 279 32.72 9.73 0.12
C TYR A 279 32.75 8.58 -0.87
N ILE A 280 32.55 8.85 -2.15
CA ILE A 280 32.55 7.85 -3.22
C ILE A 280 33.48 8.34 -4.32
N ASN A 281 34.55 7.58 -4.58
CA ASN A 281 35.44 7.84 -5.69
C ASN A 281 35.08 6.96 -6.87
N VAL A 282 34.75 7.58 -8.00
CA VAL A 282 34.25 6.93 -9.20
C VAL A 282 35.25 7.05 -10.32
N HIS A 283 35.56 5.95 -10.96
CA HIS A 283 36.23 5.95 -12.26
C HIS A 283 35.17 5.76 -13.33
N ARG A 284 34.94 6.79 -14.16
CA ARG A 284 33.89 6.71 -15.17
C ARG A 284 34.30 5.95 -16.42
N GLY A 285 35.59 5.99 -16.81
CA GLY A 285 36.10 5.45 -18.08
C GLY A 285 35.70 6.29 -19.28
N GLU A 286 35.88 5.74 -20.47
CA GLU A 286 35.49 6.34 -21.74
C GLU A 286 34.01 6.04 -22.04
N ARG A 287 33.41 6.87 -22.90
CA ARG A 287 32.02 6.68 -23.36
C ARG A 287 32.00 5.81 -24.61
N TYR A 288 31.25 4.73 -24.59
CA TYR A 288 31.15 3.78 -25.67
C TYR A 288 29.90 3.99 -26.52
N TYR A 289 30.01 3.70 -27.81
CA TYR A 289 28.98 3.79 -28.83
C TYR A 289 28.78 2.44 -29.52
N ILE A 290 27.61 2.19 -30.02
CA ILE A 290 27.29 0.98 -30.78
C ILE A 290 27.82 1.15 -32.20
N ARG A 291 28.79 0.30 -32.63
CA ARG A 291 29.35 0.30 -33.98
C ARG A 291 28.53 -0.58 -34.93
N ASN A 292 28.14 -1.77 -34.48
CA ASN A 292 27.33 -2.69 -35.25
C ASN A 292 26.46 -3.55 -34.31
N ILE A 293 25.29 -4.01 -34.84
CA ILE A 293 24.42 -4.98 -34.18
C ILE A 293 24.14 -6.07 -35.19
N THR A 294 24.55 -7.30 -34.89
CA THR A 294 24.31 -8.49 -35.69
C THR A 294 23.39 -9.45 -34.93
N TRP A 295 22.50 -10.09 -35.66
CA TRP A 295 21.58 -11.10 -35.15
C TRP A 295 21.95 -12.47 -35.68
N VAL A 296 22.07 -13.45 -34.83
CA VAL A 296 22.48 -14.81 -35.18
C VAL A 296 21.52 -15.81 -34.55
N GLY A 297 21.01 -16.74 -35.33
CA GLY A 297 20.11 -17.81 -34.85
C GLY A 297 18.62 -17.47 -34.95
N ASN A 298 18.25 -16.30 -35.41
CA ASN A 298 16.85 -15.91 -35.61
C ASN A 298 16.28 -16.46 -36.90
N THR A 299 15.46 -17.49 -36.83
CA THR A 299 14.80 -18.13 -37.99
C THR A 299 13.29 -17.83 -38.05
N VAL A 300 12.67 -17.55 -36.91
CA VAL A 300 11.22 -17.29 -36.76
C VAL A 300 10.87 -15.85 -37.10
N TYR A 301 11.68 -14.91 -36.62
CA TYR A 301 11.47 -13.49 -36.89
C TYR A 301 12.62 -12.89 -37.65
N SER A 302 12.30 -12.01 -38.61
CA SER A 302 13.34 -11.37 -39.41
C SER A 302 14.20 -10.40 -38.59
N THR A 303 15.45 -10.23 -39.01
CA THR A 303 16.38 -9.29 -38.40
C THR A 303 15.81 -7.88 -38.31
N GLU A 304 15.07 -7.43 -39.36
CA GLU A 304 14.47 -6.10 -39.39
C GLU A 304 13.34 -5.95 -38.35
N GLN A 305 12.60 -7.04 -38.05
CA GLN A 305 11.58 -7.02 -36.99
C GLN A 305 12.21 -6.91 -35.60
N LEU A 306 13.21 -7.75 -35.32
CA LEU A 306 13.91 -7.75 -34.04
C LEU A 306 14.65 -6.44 -33.80
N GLN A 307 15.26 -5.87 -34.86
CA GLN A 307 15.96 -4.59 -34.78
C GLN A 307 15.00 -3.43 -34.47
N ARG A 308 13.78 -3.45 -35.06
CA ARG A 308 12.72 -2.46 -34.73
C ARG A 308 12.27 -2.57 -33.27
N ASP A 309 12.15 -3.79 -32.74
CA ASP A 309 11.75 -4.01 -31.36
C ASP A 309 12.84 -3.59 -30.38
N LEU A 310 14.10 -3.81 -30.75
CA LEU A 310 15.26 -3.39 -29.95
C LEU A 310 15.37 -1.87 -29.79
N ARG A 311 14.99 -1.09 -30.78
CA ARG A 311 15.05 0.40 -30.79
C ARG A 311 16.42 0.99 -30.47
N MET A 312 17.48 0.28 -30.77
CA MET A 312 18.85 0.76 -30.68
C MET A 312 19.50 0.63 -32.05
N GLN A 313 20.36 1.60 -32.44
CA GLN A 313 20.94 1.68 -33.78
C GLN A 313 22.45 1.92 -33.69
N ARG A 314 23.11 1.72 -34.81
CA ARG A 314 24.51 2.12 -35.00
C ARG A 314 24.69 3.61 -34.70
N GLY A 315 25.69 3.95 -33.91
CA GLY A 315 25.99 5.31 -33.49
C GLY A 315 25.31 5.73 -32.18
N ASP A 316 24.36 4.95 -31.67
CA ASP A 316 23.77 5.21 -30.37
C ASP A 316 24.76 4.98 -29.24
N VAL A 317 24.57 5.69 -28.15
CA VAL A 317 25.35 5.45 -26.93
C VAL A 317 25.09 4.03 -26.41
N TYR A 318 26.16 3.29 -26.15
CA TYR A 318 26.04 1.94 -25.58
C TYR A 318 25.47 1.99 -24.17
N ASN A 319 24.18 1.83 -24.06
CA ASN A 319 23.43 1.83 -22.81
C ASN A 319 23.03 0.41 -22.45
N ARG A 320 23.80 -0.22 -21.55
CA ARG A 320 23.59 -1.61 -21.14
C ARG A 320 22.25 -1.83 -20.42
N THR A 321 21.81 -0.86 -19.64
CA THR A 321 20.52 -0.93 -18.94
C THR A 321 19.37 -0.89 -19.93
N MET A 322 19.42 0.03 -20.90
CA MET A 322 18.42 0.12 -21.96
C MET A 322 18.42 -1.14 -22.83
N LEU A 323 19.58 -1.72 -23.11
CA LEU A 323 19.70 -2.96 -23.85
C LEU A 323 18.95 -4.09 -23.14
N ASP A 324 19.18 -4.28 -21.83
CA ASP A 324 18.48 -5.31 -21.04
C ASP A 324 16.97 -5.03 -20.95
N GLU A 325 16.57 -3.76 -20.74
CA GLU A 325 15.15 -3.37 -20.76
C GLU A 325 14.48 -3.75 -22.07
N ARG A 326 15.09 -3.42 -23.21
CA ARG A 326 14.54 -3.69 -24.56
C ARG A 326 14.60 -5.17 -24.95
N LEU A 327 15.50 -5.94 -24.38
CA LEU A 327 15.57 -7.38 -24.63
C LEU A 327 14.59 -8.17 -23.77
N ASN A 328 14.42 -7.79 -22.48
CA ASN A 328 13.79 -8.67 -21.48
C ASN A 328 12.65 -8.03 -20.67
N GLN A 329 12.66 -6.70 -20.42
CA GLN A 329 11.83 -6.13 -19.36
C GLN A 329 10.61 -5.35 -19.88
N ASP A 330 10.74 -4.64 -20.99
CA ASP A 330 9.65 -3.85 -21.56
C ASP A 330 8.48 -4.73 -22.02
N GLU A 331 7.27 -4.18 -22.04
CA GLU A 331 6.10 -4.92 -22.54
C GLU A 331 6.27 -5.38 -23.99
N ASP A 332 6.92 -4.57 -24.80
CA ASP A 332 7.24 -4.85 -26.20
C ASP A 332 8.71 -5.29 -26.40
N ALA A 333 9.32 -5.85 -25.36
CA ALA A 333 10.67 -6.41 -25.42
C ALA A 333 10.77 -7.54 -26.46
N VAL A 334 11.94 -7.69 -27.06
CA VAL A 334 12.25 -8.76 -28.02
C VAL A 334 11.86 -10.15 -27.46
N GLY A 335 12.23 -10.44 -26.22
CA GLY A 335 11.92 -11.70 -25.56
C GLY A 335 10.41 -11.96 -25.42
N ASN A 336 9.62 -10.91 -25.15
CA ASN A 336 8.17 -11.06 -25.03
C ASN A 336 7.51 -11.48 -26.35
N ARG A 337 8.06 -11.07 -27.50
CA ARG A 337 7.58 -11.53 -28.81
C ARG A 337 7.67 -13.05 -28.95
N TYR A 338 8.77 -13.65 -28.50
CA TYR A 338 8.96 -15.10 -28.49
C TYR A 338 8.08 -15.78 -27.44
N TYR A 339 8.08 -15.29 -26.19
CA TYR A 339 7.28 -15.86 -25.13
C TYR A 339 5.77 -15.78 -25.37
N ASN A 340 5.29 -14.77 -26.07
CA ASN A 340 3.86 -14.64 -26.41
C ASN A 340 3.43 -15.55 -27.56
N ASN A 341 4.38 -16.14 -28.27
CA ASN A 341 4.15 -17.07 -29.36
C ASN A 341 4.67 -18.49 -29.06
N GLY A 342 4.73 -18.86 -27.80
CA GLY A 342 5.01 -20.23 -27.35
C GLY A 342 6.48 -20.62 -27.24
N TYR A 343 7.41 -19.76 -27.58
CA TYR A 343 8.85 -20.09 -27.55
C TYR A 343 9.41 -19.94 -26.13
N VAL A 344 8.98 -20.83 -25.23
CA VAL A 344 9.35 -20.79 -23.82
C VAL A 344 10.80 -21.17 -23.55
N PHE A 345 11.43 -21.89 -24.49
CA PHE A 345 12.84 -22.29 -24.43
C PHE A 345 13.77 -21.26 -25.09
N TYR A 346 13.22 -20.17 -25.56
CA TYR A 346 13.98 -19.06 -26.12
C TYR A 346 15.05 -18.54 -25.14
N GLN A 347 16.23 -18.33 -25.67
CA GLN A 347 17.35 -17.69 -24.98
C GLN A 347 17.98 -16.68 -25.92
N LEU A 348 18.34 -15.52 -25.40
CA LEU A 348 19.07 -14.49 -26.10
C LEU A 348 20.22 -14.00 -25.24
N ASP A 349 21.43 -14.09 -25.79
CA ASP A 349 22.66 -13.61 -25.17
C ASP A 349 23.26 -12.48 -26.00
N PRO A 350 23.22 -11.23 -25.52
CA PRO A 350 23.91 -10.13 -26.13
C PRO A 350 25.42 -10.22 -25.85
N VAL A 351 26.23 -10.52 -26.87
CA VAL A 351 27.67 -10.70 -26.74
C VAL A 351 28.38 -9.50 -27.35
N GLU A 352 29.28 -8.90 -26.60
CA GLU A 352 30.22 -7.91 -27.09
C GLU A 352 31.34 -8.64 -27.85
N THR A 353 31.31 -8.66 -29.18
CA THR A 353 32.25 -9.42 -30.00
C THR A 353 33.55 -8.68 -30.24
N ASN A 354 33.51 -7.37 -30.35
CA ASN A 354 34.71 -6.58 -30.61
C ASN A 354 34.56 -5.17 -30.01
N VAL A 355 35.63 -4.64 -29.49
CA VAL A 355 35.75 -3.27 -28.98
C VAL A 355 36.91 -2.56 -29.68
N VAL A 356 36.60 -1.56 -30.46
CA VAL A 356 37.57 -0.79 -31.23
C VAL A 356 37.49 0.67 -30.80
N GLY A 357 38.50 1.12 -30.06
CA GLY A 357 38.48 2.46 -29.47
C GLY A 357 37.29 2.66 -28.53
N ASP A 358 36.42 3.60 -28.83
CA ASP A 358 35.20 3.92 -28.08
C ASP A 358 33.93 3.21 -28.62
N SER A 359 34.10 2.20 -29.45
CA SER A 359 32.97 1.60 -30.20
C SER A 359 32.89 0.10 -29.96
N VAL A 360 31.65 -0.42 -29.77
CA VAL A 360 31.34 -1.81 -29.44
C VAL A 360 30.51 -2.46 -30.55
N ASP A 361 30.91 -3.67 -30.98
CA ASP A 361 30.09 -4.54 -31.80
C ASP A 361 29.28 -5.49 -30.91
N LEU A 362 27.98 -5.53 -31.14
CA LEU A 362 27.06 -6.41 -30.43
C LEU A 362 26.58 -7.53 -31.36
N GLU A 363 26.68 -8.75 -30.89
CA GLU A 363 26.10 -9.92 -31.52
C GLU A 363 24.99 -10.48 -30.64
N MET A 364 23.78 -10.42 -31.16
CA MET A 364 22.58 -10.95 -30.49
C MET A 364 22.45 -12.43 -30.87
N ARG A 365 22.92 -13.31 -29.97
CA ARG A 365 22.84 -14.77 -30.14
C ARG A 365 21.51 -15.29 -29.68
N ILE A 366 20.71 -15.82 -30.59
CA ILE A 366 19.38 -16.37 -30.28
C ILE A 366 19.39 -17.88 -30.43
N SER A 367 18.86 -18.54 -29.43
CA SER A 367 18.41 -19.92 -29.50
C SER A 367 16.90 -19.92 -29.32
N GLU A 368 16.16 -20.14 -30.43
CA GLU A 368 14.70 -19.98 -30.41
C GLU A 368 13.98 -21.13 -29.72
N GLY A 369 14.54 -22.35 -29.82
CA GLY A 369 13.92 -23.56 -29.30
C GLY A 369 12.63 -23.93 -30.04
N THR A 370 11.88 -24.85 -29.48
CA THR A 370 10.57 -25.30 -30.00
C THR A 370 9.42 -24.56 -29.32
N GLN A 371 8.29 -24.44 -30.02
CA GLN A 371 7.06 -23.97 -29.41
C GLN A 371 6.55 -24.97 -28.37
N ALA A 372 6.03 -24.45 -27.25
CA ALA A 372 5.47 -25.24 -26.18
C ALA A 372 3.99 -24.94 -25.97
N THR A 373 3.23 -25.99 -25.63
CA THR A 373 1.84 -25.91 -25.23
C THR A 373 1.67 -26.12 -23.73
N LEU A 374 0.59 -25.60 -23.16
CA LEU A 374 0.24 -25.82 -21.76
C LEU A 374 -0.31 -27.22 -21.57
N ASN A 375 0.36 -28.03 -20.77
CA ASN A 375 -0.08 -29.39 -20.42
C ASN A 375 -1.02 -29.34 -19.21
N ARG A 376 -0.56 -28.79 -18.08
CA ARG A 376 -1.35 -28.72 -16.86
C ARG A 376 -1.38 -27.31 -16.28
N VAL A 377 -2.58 -26.88 -15.86
CA VAL A 377 -2.77 -25.63 -15.14
C VAL A 377 -3.37 -25.96 -13.78
N ARG A 378 -2.56 -25.79 -12.73
CA ARG A 378 -2.92 -26.08 -11.34
C ARG A 378 -3.15 -24.82 -10.53
N ILE A 379 -4.02 -24.92 -9.54
CA ILE A 379 -4.30 -23.88 -8.56
C ILE A 379 -3.95 -24.45 -7.19
N ALA A 380 -3.21 -23.70 -6.38
CA ALA A 380 -2.84 -24.12 -5.01
C ALA A 380 -3.06 -22.95 -4.04
N GLY A 381 -3.52 -23.26 -2.81
CA GLY A 381 -3.74 -22.24 -1.77
C GLY A 381 -5.07 -21.48 -1.85
N ASN A 382 -6.10 -22.08 -2.44
CA ASN A 382 -7.44 -21.50 -2.60
C ASN A 382 -8.41 -21.87 -1.46
N ASP A 383 -7.99 -21.75 -0.21
CA ASP A 383 -8.74 -22.25 0.96
C ASP A 383 -10.09 -21.56 1.16
N ARG A 384 -10.23 -20.29 0.78
CA ARG A 384 -11.40 -19.45 1.01
C ARG A 384 -12.31 -19.27 -0.20
N VAL A 385 -11.79 -19.47 -1.41
CA VAL A 385 -12.49 -19.27 -2.69
C VAL A 385 -12.69 -20.61 -3.37
N TYR A 386 -13.82 -20.85 -4.01
CA TYR A 386 -14.03 -22.06 -4.78
C TYR A 386 -13.12 -22.08 -6.02
N GLU A 387 -12.64 -23.27 -6.39
CA GLU A 387 -11.71 -23.42 -7.51
C GLU A 387 -12.29 -22.95 -8.85
N ASP A 388 -13.55 -23.22 -9.09
CA ASP A 388 -14.26 -22.79 -10.32
C ASP A 388 -14.33 -21.28 -10.44
N VAL A 389 -14.42 -20.56 -9.31
CA VAL A 389 -14.38 -19.09 -9.25
C VAL A 389 -13.02 -18.55 -9.69
N ILE A 390 -11.94 -19.24 -9.31
CA ILE A 390 -10.59 -18.87 -9.72
C ILE A 390 -10.33 -19.27 -11.16
N ARG A 391 -10.71 -20.50 -11.52
CA ARG A 391 -10.44 -21.10 -12.83
C ARG A 391 -11.08 -20.33 -13.99
N ARG A 392 -12.26 -19.73 -13.77
CA ARG A 392 -12.92 -18.89 -14.78
C ARG A 392 -12.20 -17.58 -15.09
N GLU A 393 -11.32 -17.10 -14.17
CA GLU A 393 -10.50 -15.90 -14.38
C GLU A 393 -9.17 -16.21 -15.06
N LEU A 394 -8.82 -17.51 -15.26
CA LEU A 394 -7.60 -17.90 -15.92
C LEU A 394 -7.70 -17.71 -17.43
N HIS A 395 -6.74 -17.02 -18.02
CA HIS A 395 -6.55 -16.87 -19.44
C HIS A 395 -5.64 -17.95 -20.05
N THR A 396 -5.20 -18.90 -19.23
CA THR A 396 -4.33 -20.02 -19.57
C THR A 396 -5.11 -21.32 -19.39
N LYS A 397 -5.22 -22.12 -20.45
CA LYS A 397 -5.93 -23.39 -20.42
C LYS A 397 -5.02 -24.52 -20.90
N PRO A 398 -5.19 -25.74 -20.42
CA PRO A 398 -4.50 -26.89 -20.99
C PRO A 398 -4.80 -27.01 -22.51
N GLY A 399 -3.75 -27.24 -23.30
CA GLY A 399 -3.80 -27.29 -24.77
C GLY A 399 -3.55 -25.95 -25.47
N ASP A 400 -3.63 -24.81 -24.77
CA ASP A 400 -3.27 -23.51 -25.34
C ASP A 400 -1.77 -23.42 -25.58
N LEU A 401 -1.37 -22.65 -26.59
CA LEU A 401 0.04 -22.28 -26.79
C LEU A 401 0.51 -21.44 -25.59
N PHE A 402 1.74 -21.68 -25.12
CA PHE A 402 2.31 -20.85 -24.06
C PHE A 402 2.32 -19.38 -24.45
N ASN A 403 1.81 -18.54 -23.57
CA ASN A 403 1.70 -17.11 -23.81
C ASN A 403 1.93 -16.35 -22.50
N MET A 404 2.99 -15.53 -22.45
CA MET A 404 3.36 -14.78 -21.24
C MET A 404 2.35 -13.66 -20.92
N ASP A 405 1.78 -13.02 -21.94
CA ASP A 405 0.77 -11.98 -21.73
C ASP A 405 -0.54 -12.56 -21.16
N ALA A 406 -0.92 -13.78 -21.58
CA ALA A 406 -2.04 -14.49 -20.97
C ALA A 406 -1.78 -14.81 -19.48
N ILE A 407 -0.53 -15.16 -19.13
CA ILE A 407 -0.12 -15.39 -17.74
C ILE A 407 -0.15 -14.08 -16.95
N LYS A 408 0.45 -13.01 -17.47
CA LYS A 408 0.43 -11.67 -16.83
C LYS A 408 -1.00 -11.17 -16.63
N ARG A 409 -1.87 -11.41 -17.62
CA ARG A 409 -3.29 -11.07 -17.54
C ARG A 409 -4.00 -11.88 -16.46
N THR A 410 -3.76 -13.18 -16.38
CA THR A 410 -4.29 -14.04 -15.33
C THR A 410 -3.88 -13.54 -13.95
N VAL A 411 -2.59 -13.19 -13.76
CA VAL A 411 -2.09 -12.60 -12.48
C VAL A 411 -2.83 -11.33 -12.13
N ARG A 412 -3.07 -10.46 -13.11
CA ARG A 412 -3.80 -9.19 -12.93
C ARG A 412 -5.27 -9.44 -12.53
N GLU A 413 -5.96 -10.36 -13.20
CA GLU A 413 -7.35 -10.68 -12.85
C GLU A 413 -7.45 -11.31 -11.46
N LEU A 414 -6.54 -12.23 -11.10
CA LEU A 414 -6.48 -12.80 -9.77
C LEU A 414 -6.17 -11.75 -8.68
N ALA A 415 -5.31 -10.79 -8.98
CA ALA A 415 -5.03 -9.66 -8.09
C ALA A 415 -6.26 -8.74 -7.92
N ASN A 416 -7.01 -8.49 -9.00
CA ASN A 416 -8.22 -7.68 -9.00
C ASN A 416 -9.37 -8.30 -8.20
N MET A 417 -9.38 -9.62 -8.03
CA MET A 417 -10.34 -10.29 -7.14
C MET A 417 -10.20 -9.84 -5.68
N ASN A 418 -9.06 -9.25 -5.31
CA ASN A 418 -8.72 -8.78 -3.95
C ASN A 418 -8.84 -9.85 -2.84
N GLN A 419 -8.73 -11.14 -3.24
CA GLN A 419 -8.76 -12.30 -2.34
C GLN A 419 -7.38 -12.90 -2.11
N PHE A 420 -6.40 -12.52 -2.93
CA PHE A 420 -5.06 -13.08 -2.94
C PHE A 420 -4.02 -12.00 -2.78
N ASP A 421 -2.87 -12.38 -2.23
CA ASP A 421 -1.71 -11.49 -2.15
C ASP A 421 -1.03 -11.40 -3.53
N PRO A 422 -1.07 -10.24 -4.20
CA PRO A 422 -0.50 -10.10 -5.53
C PRO A 422 1.03 -10.16 -5.54
N GLU A 423 1.70 -9.74 -4.45
CA GLU A 423 3.16 -9.78 -4.36
C GLU A 423 3.66 -11.22 -4.22
N ALA A 424 3.01 -12.01 -3.37
CA ALA A 424 3.30 -13.42 -3.24
C ALA A 424 3.06 -14.18 -4.56
N LEU A 425 1.94 -13.92 -5.22
CA LEU A 425 1.62 -14.53 -6.50
C LEU A 425 2.67 -14.21 -7.57
N GLN A 426 3.03 -12.94 -7.73
CA GLN A 426 4.01 -12.52 -8.73
C GLN A 426 5.41 -13.08 -8.45
N ARG A 427 5.85 -13.08 -7.19
CA ARG A 427 7.17 -13.58 -6.77
C ARG A 427 7.31 -15.08 -7.00
N ASP A 428 6.29 -15.84 -6.66
CA ASP A 428 6.38 -17.29 -6.61
C ASP A 428 5.93 -17.96 -7.91
N LEU A 429 5.20 -17.28 -8.76
CA LEU A 429 4.68 -17.83 -10.02
C LEU A 429 5.80 -18.33 -10.95
N MET A 430 6.82 -17.50 -11.18
CA MET A 430 7.91 -17.87 -12.10
C MET A 430 8.67 -19.13 -11.69
N ARG A 431 8.73 -19.41 -10.39
CA ARG A 431 9.33 -20.65 -9.84
C ARG A 431 8.43 -21.87 -10.05
N ASN A 432 7.14 -21.67 -10.27
CA ASN A 432 6.14 -22.70 -10.42
C ASN A 432 5.73 -22.94 -11.89
N ILE A 433 6.49 -22.41 -12.85
CA ILE A 433 6.41 -22.72 -14.27
C ILE A 433 7.46 -23.81 -14.56
N ARG A 434 7.02 -25.03 -14.80
CA ARG A 434 7.86 -26.16 -15.17
C ARG A 434 7.85 -26.35 -16.67
N ARG A 435 9.02 -26.31 -17.27
CA ARG A 435 9.23 -26.44 -18.72
C ARG A 435 9.79 -27.83 -19.00
N ASP A 436 9.21 -28.53 -19.95
CA ASP A 436 9.69 -29.83 -20.40
C ASP A 436 10.05 -29.73 -21.89
N ALA A 437 11.36 -29.77 -22.15
CA ALA A 437 11.89 -29.61 -23.50
C ALA A 437 11.71 -30.89 -24.35
N GLU A 438 11.63 -32.06 -23.71
CA GLU A 438 11.48 -33.35 -24.43
C GLU A 438 10.08 -33.48 -25.02
N THR A 439 9.07 -33.04 -24.27
CA THR A 439 7.66 -33.13 -24.69
C THR A 439 7.16 -31.84 -25.35
N GLY A 440 7.92 -30.74 -25.30
CA GLY A 440 7.48 -29.42 -25.79
C GLY A 440 6.30 -28.88 -24.99
N THR A 441 6.24 -29.18 -23.68
CA THR A 441 5.09 -28.78 -22.84
C THR A 441 5.49 -27.97 -21.63
N VAL A 442 4.51 -27.26 -21.07
CA VAL A 442 4.68 -26.45 -19.86
C VAL A 442 3.57 -26.74 -18.87
N ASP A 443 3.96 -27.03 -17.64
CA ASP A 443 3.06 -27.08 -16.48
C ASP A 443 3.12 -25.77 -15.69
N ILE A 444 1.96 -25.17 -15.42
CA ILE A 444 1.85 -23.95 -14.63
C ILE A 444 1.11 -24.27 -13.34
N THR A 445 1.67 -23.85 -12.20
CA THR A 445 0.95 -23.85 -10.92
C THR A 445 0.82 -22.40 -10.43
N TYR A 446 -0.41 -21.94 -10.22
CA TYR A 446 -0.68 -20.62 -9.61
C TYR A 446 -0.67 -20.78 -8.08
N PRO A 447 0.39 -20.33 -7.39
CA PRO A 447 0.50 -20.40 -5.93
C PRO A 447 -0.25 -19.22 -5.33
N LEU A 448 -1.46 -19.44 -4.83
CA LEU A 448 -2.29 -18.41 -4.24
C LEU A 448 -2.06 -18.35 -2.74
N VAL A 449 -1.82 -17.16 -2.23
CA VAL A 449 -1.81 -16.88 -0.79
C VAL A 449 -3.07 -16.07 -0.49
N THR A 450 -4.03 -16.67 0.22
CA THR A 450 -5.29 -16.01 0.54
C THR A 450 -5.07 -14.88 1.53
N LYS A 451 -5.70 -13.73 1.28
CA LYS A 451 -5.79 -12.61 2.23
C LYS A 451 -7.25 -12.25 2.49
N GLY A 452 -7.53 -11.58 3.60
CA GLY A 452 -8.85 -11.03 3.85
C GLY A 452 -9.14 -9.95 2.81
N GLY A 453 -10.15 -10.18 1.96
CA GLY A 453 -10.60 -9.21 0.96
C GLY A 453 -11.66 -8.24 1.49
N ASP A 454 -12.16 -8.50 2.69
CA ASP A 454 -13.20 -7.68 3.32
C ASP A 454 -12.64 -6.31 3.69
N GLN A 455 -13.40 -5.26 3.40
CA GLN A 455 -12.95 -3.88 3.54
C GLN A 455 -13.91 -3.11 4.41
N ILE A 456 -13.37 -2.26 5.27
CA ILE A 456 -14.11 -1.23 5.98
C ILE A 456 -13.75 0.10 5.32
N GLU A 457 -14.76 0.73 4.71
CA GLU A 457 -14.62 2.04 4.09
C GLU A 457 -15.06 3.11 5.09
N LEU A 458 -14.16 3.99 5.46
CA LEU A 458 -14.45 5.15 6.29
C LEU A 458 -14.20 6.39 5.45
N SER A 459 -15.19 7.26 5.34
CA SER A 459 -15.02 8.56 4.72
C SER A 459 -15.74 9.63 5.53
N ALA A 460 -15.18 10.84 5.49
CA ALA A 460 -15.79 12.00 6.11
C ALA A 460 -15.62 13.18 5.15
N GLY A 461 -16.66 13.99 5.05
CA GLY A 461 -16.69 15.24 4.29
C GLY A 461 -17.15 16.37 5.19
N TRP A 462 -16.73 17.57 4.85
CA TRP A 462 -17.22 18.79 5.51
C TRP A 462 -18.15 19.52 4.55
N GLY A 463 -19.41 19.71 4.98
CA GLY A 463 -20.44 20.37 4.23
C GLY A 463 -21.01 21.61 4.91
N GLN A 464 -21.87 22.31 4.18
CA GLN A 464 -22.62 23.45 4.72
C GLN A 464 -23.46 23.04 5.95
N THR A 465 -23.89 21.77 6.02
CA THR A 465 -24.64 21.19 7.14
C THR A 465 -23.75 20.52 8.18
N GLY A 466 -22.42 20.73 8.12
CA GLY A 466 -21.42 20.16 9.03
C GLY A 466 -20.68 18.95 8.45
N ILE A 467 -20.17 18.12 9.33
CA ILE A 467 -19.43 16.92 8.96
C ILE A 467 -20.40 15.80 8.56
N ILE A 468 -20.19 15.22 7.39
CA ILE A 468 -20.88 14.00 6.94
C ILE A 468 -19.90 12.84 7.09
N GLY A 469 -20.28 11.84 7.87
CA GLY A 469 -19.54 10.59 8.00
C GLY A 469 -20.19 9.47 7.20
N ARG A 470 -19.36 8.62 6.56
CA ARG A 470 -19.81 7.40 5.91
C ARG A 470 -19.01 6.22 6.43
N VAL A 471 -19.70 5.15 6.73
CA VAL A 471 -19.13 3.84 7.06
C VAL A 471 -19.66 2.82 6.05
N GLY A 472 -18.76 2.11 5.41
CA GLY A 472 -19.09 1.02 4.49
C GLY A 472 -18.42 -0.27 4.92
N LEU A 473 -19.12 -1.37 4.79
CA LEU A 473 -18.62 -2.73 4.94
C LEU A 473 -18.75 -3.42 3.58
N LYS A 474 -17.65 -3.90 3.04
CA LYS A 474 -17.62 -4.59 1.76
C LYS A 474 -17.02 -5.97 1.91
N PHE A 475 -17.84 -6.97 1.65
CA PHE A 475 -17.49 -8.39 1.68
C PHE A 475 -17.30 -8.87 0.25
N THR A 476 -16.05 -9.17 -0.14
CA THR A 476 -15.68 -9.40 -1.55
C THR A 476 -15.70 -10.87 -1.98
N ASN A 477 -15.91 -11.80 -1.06
CA ASN A 477 -16.00 -13.23 -1.35
C ASN A 477 -17.34 -13.83 -0.84
N PHE A 478 -18.40 -13.04 -0.85
CA PHE A 478 -19.69 -13.49 -0.39
C PHE A 478 -20.22 -14.66 -1.24
N SER A 479 -21.00 -15.54 -0.62
CA SER A 479 -21.70 -16.63 -1.28
C SER A 479 -23.16 -16.66 -0.85
N ILE A 480 -24.06 -16.29 -1.75
CA ILE A 480 -25.50 -16.36 -1.49
C ILE A 480 -25.97 -17.81 -1.36
N GLN A 481 -25.32 -18.76 -2.08
CA GLN A 481 -25.67 -20.17 -2.01
C GLN A 481 -25.38 -20.76 -0.64
N ASN A 482 -24.22 -20.40 -0.06
CA ASN A 482 -23.82 -20.88 1.26
C ASN A 482 -24.63 -20.24 2.42
N LEU A 483 -25.37 -19.17 2.16
CA LEU A 483 -26.30 -18.59 3.13
C LEU A 483 -27.42 -19.59 3.48
N PHE A 484 -27.86 -20.39 2.50
CA PHE A 484 -28.92 -21.38 2.63
C PHE A 484 -28.42 -22.82 2.89
N ARG A 485 -27.12 -23.07 2.77
CA ARG A 485 -26.52 -24.39 3.03
C ARG A 485 -26.01 -24.46 4.47
N ARG A 486 -26.60 -25.35 5.30
CA ARG A 486 -26.11 -25.60 6.66
C ARG A 486 -24.77 -26.34 6.62
N GLY A 487 -23.74 -25.78 7.29
CA GLY A 487 -22.48 -26.46 7.55
C GLY A 487 -21.27 -26.06 6.69
N ASN A 488 -21.41 -25.27 5.64
CA ASN A 488 -20.30 -24.94 4.74
C ASN A 488 -19.84 -23.46 4.90
N LYS A 489 -19.33 -23.11 6.08
CA LYS A 489 -18.73 -21.79 6.33
C LYS A 489 -17.23 -21.88 6.09
N ARG A 490 -16.74 -21.52 4.90
CA ARG A 490 -15.31 -21.35 4.64
C ARG A 490 -14.77 -20.10 5.34
N GLY A 491 -14.58 -20.19 6.64
CA GLY A 491 -13.87 -19.21 7.48
C GLY A 491 -14.30 -17.75 7.26
N GLY A 492 -15.13 -17.18 8.14
CA GLY A 492 -15.53 -15.77 8.10
C GLY A 492 -16.85 -15.55 8.82
N PHE A 493 -17.17 -14.28 9.10
CA PHE A 493 -18.44 -13.89 9.73
C PHE A 493 -19.64 -14.15 8.81
N LEU A 494 -19.48 -13.92 7.50
CA LEU A 494 -20.48 -14.19 6.47
C LEU A 494 -20.08 -15.40 5.61
N PRO A 495 -21.05 -16.10 4.98
CA PRO A 495 -20.76 -17.19 4.06
C PRO A 495 -19.90 -16.73 2.89
N GLN A 496 -18.83 -17.48 2.59
CA GLN A 496 -17.83 -17.13 1.57
C GLN A 496 -17.66 -18.27 0.56
N GLY A 497 -17.07 -17.96 -0.59
CA GLY A 497 -16.64 -18.94 -1.59
C GLY A 497 -16.89 -18.57 -3.04
N ASP A 498 -18.00 -17.90 -3.38
CA ASP A 498 -18.45 -17.67 -4.76
C ASP A 498 -17.85 -16.41 -5.42
N GLY A 499 -17.06 -15.62 -4.67
CA GLY A 499 -16.47 -14.39 -5.19
C GLY A 499 -17.51 -13.28 -5.46
N GLN A 500 -18.72 -13.40 -4.90
CA GLN A 500 -19.73 -12.35 -4.96
C GLN A 500 -19.38 -11.21 -4.00
N THR A 501 -19.90 -10.03 -4.25
CA THR A 501 -19.68 -8.87 -3.38
C THR A 501 -20.99 -8.47 -2.71
N LEU A 502 -20.95 -8.34 -1.39
CA LEU A 502 -22.02 -7.73 -0.60
C LEU A 502 -21.47 -6.47 0.05
N SER A 503 -22.08 -5.33 -0.25
CA SER A 503 -21.72 -4.04 0.34
C SER A 503 -22.87 -3.49 1.16
N ILE A 504 -22.56 -3.05 2.37
CA ILE A 504 -23.52 -2.39 3.27
C ILE A 504 -22.93 -1.06 3.66
N SER A 505 -23.63 0.03 3.44
CA SER A 505 -23.12 1.33 3.85
C SER A 505 -24.15 2.20 4.54
N GLY A 506 -23.66 3.00 5.49
CA GLY A 506 -24.43 4.04 6.16
C GLY A 506 -23.68 5.36 6.06
N GLN A 507 -24.39 6.42 5.73
CA GLN A 507 -23.85 7.78 5.68
C GLN A 507 -24.78 8.70 6.49
N THR A 508 -24.19 9.57 7.31
CA THR A 508 -24.99 10.48 8.14
C THR A 508 -24.19 11.73 8.49
N ASN A 509 -24.91 12.84 8.65
CA ASN A 509 -24.42 14.03 9.35
C ASN A 509 -25.15 14.26 10.70
N GLY A 510 -25.67 13.16 11.26
CA GLY A 510 -26.44 13.18 12.50
C GLY A 510 -27.93 13.35 12.25
N ARG A 511 -28.47 14.58 12.43
CA ARG A 511 -29.92 14.83 12.42
C ARG A 511 -30.52 15.11 11.04
N TYR A 512 -29.71 15.72 10.16
CA TYR A 512 -30.24 16.32 8.93
C TYR A 512 -30.24 15.37 7.74
N TYR A 513 -29.27 14.47 7.68
CA TYR A 513 -29.09 13.55 6.56
C TYR A 513 -28.74 12.15 7.03
N GLN A 514 -29.44 11.18 6.51
CA GLN A 514 -29.17 9.75 6.74
C GLN A 514 -29.40 9.00 5.45
N GLN A 515 -28.44 8.14 5.10
CA GLN A 515 -28.56 7.25 3.94
C GLN A 515 -28.04 5.88 4.32
N TYR A 516 -28.77 4.85 3.94
CA TYR A 516 -28.39 3.45 4.08
C TYR A 516 -28.50 2.77 2.74
N SER A 517 -27.53 1.94 2.40
CA SER A 517 -27.58 1.15 1.18
C SER A 517 -27.06 -0.26 1.38
N ILE A 518 -27.66 -1.19 0.67
CA ILE A 518 -27.23 -2.58 0.56
C ILE A 518 -27.11 -2.88 -0.93
N GLN A 519 -25.95 -3.39 -1.35
CA GLN A 519 -25.68 -3.75 -2.73
C GLN A 519 -25.11 -5.16 -2.79
N PHE A 520 -25.69 -5.97 -3.62
CA PHE A 520 -25.21 -7.29 -3.98
C PHE A 520 -24.76 -7.29 -5.44
N VAL A 521 -23.59 -7.87 -5.71
CA VAL A 521 -23.01 -7.99 -7.06
C VAL A 521 -22.47 -9.40 -7.26
N ASP A 522 -22.95 -10.07 -8.29
CA ASP A 522 -22.39 -11.32 -8.80
C ASP A 522 -21.69 -11.04 -10.13
N PRO A 523 -20.34 -11.09 -10.21
CA PRO A 523 -19.61 -10.78 -11.43
C PRO A 523 -19.71 -11.87 -12.52
N TRP A 524 -20.17 -13.08 -12.15
CA TRP A 524 -20.29 -14.22 -13.05
C TRP A 524 -21.65 -14.90 -12.93
N PHE A 525 -22.70 -14.11 -13.01
CA PHE A 525 -24.06 -14.62 -12.92
C PHE A 525 -24.32 -15.75 -13.93
N GLY A 526 -24.74 -16.89 -13.41
CA GLY A 526 -24.91 -18.14 -14.19
C GLY A 526 -23.61 -18.92 -14.42
N GLY A 527 -22.46 -18.48 -13.91
CA GLY A 527 -21.17 -19.23 -13.83
C GLY A 527 -20.42 -19.48 -15.14
N LYS A 528 -21.05 -19.30 -16.31
CA LYS A 528 -20.46 -19.65 -17.62
C LYS A 528 -19.80 -18.48 -18.36
N ARG A 529 -20.21 -17.26 -18.10
CA ARG A 529 -19.73 -16.06 -18.78
C ARG A 529 -19.56 -14.91 -17.78
N PRO A 530 -18.67 -13.96 -18.00
CA PRO A 530 -18.50 -12.80 -17.13
C PRO A 530 -19.68 -11.80 -17.33
N ASN A 531 -20.87 -12.26 -16.99
CA ASN A 531 -22.06 -11.44 -16.94
C ASN A 531 -22.29 -11.00 -15.50
N GLN A 532 -22.23 -9.72 -15.26
CA GLN A 532 -22.47 -9.17 -13.93
C GLN A 532 -23.97 -9.03 -13.69
N PHE A 533 -24.39 -9.44 -12.51
CA PHE A 533 -25.74 -9.17 -11.99
C PHE A 533 -25.61 -8.35 -10.71
N SER A 534 -26.43 -7.33 -10.54
CA SER A 534 -26.42 -6.51 -9.33
C SER A 534 -27.82 -6.18 -8.88
N VAL A 535 -27.98 -6.12 -7.56
CA VAL A 535 -29.20 -5.62 -6.91
C VAL A 535 -28.78 -4.61 -5.86
N SER A 536 -29.40 -3.44 -5.88
CA SER A 536 -29.15 -2.41 -4.88
C SER A 536 -30.46 -1.94 -4.24
N LEU A 537 -30.41 -1.77 -2.93
CA LEU A 537 -31.48 -1.19 -2.13
C LEU A 537 -30.91 0.02 -1.42
N TYR A 538 -31.61 1.13 -1.44
CA TYR A 538 -31.21 2.28 -0.66
C TYR A 538 -32.40 3.00 -0.04
N TYR A 539 -32.13 3.59 1.11
CA TYR A 539 -33.00 4.49 1.81
C TYR A 539 -32.24 5.75 2.16
N SER A 540 -32.84 6.90 1.93
CA SER A 540 -32.27 8.18 2.33
C SER A 540 -33.36 9.04 2.96
N LYS A 541 -33.01 9.76 4.03
CA LYS A 541 -33.84 10.79 4.66
C LYS A 541 -33.03 12.05 4.80
N GLN A 542 -33.59 13.16 4.34
CA GLN A 542 -33.08 14.47 4.60
C GLN A 542 -34.16 15.33 5.24
N THR A 543 -33.81 16.03 6.33
CA THR A 543 -34.69 16.93 7.03
C THR A 543 -34.31 18.38 6.78
N ASP A 544 -35.23 19.32 6.97
CA ASP A 544 -34.98 20.73 6.75
C ASP A 544 -33.91 21.25 7.71
N VAL A 545 -32.94 21.94 7.14
CA VAL A 545 -32.02 22.81 7.84
C VAL A 545 -32.57 24.21 7.62
N ALA A 546 -33.38 24.71 8.54
CA ALA A 546 -34.13 25.92 8.42
C ALA A 546 -33.44 26.98 7.58
N SER A 547 -34.13 27.56 6.61
CA SER A 547 -33.69 28.62 5.71
C SER A 547 -33.12 29.87 6.42
N GLY A 548 -33.30 30.00 7.72
CA GLY A 548 -32.65 30.98 8.58
C GLY A 548 -31.11 30.90 8.62
N TYR A 549 -30.54 29.77 8.29
CA TYR A 549 -29.06 29.59 8.22
C TYR A 549 -28.46 30.27 6.98
N TYR A 550 -29.23 30.40 5.90
CA TYR A 550 -28.72 30.87 4.61
C TYR A 550 -29.08 32.30 4.22
N ASN A 551 -30.15 32.88 4.70
CA ASN A 551 -30.68 34.06 4.05
C ASN A 551 -30.98 35.30 4.92
N SER A 552 -31.04 35.27 6.23
CA SER A 552 -31.41 36.49 6.95
C SER A 552 -30.39 37.00 7.95
N ASN A 553 -29.65 36.11 8.61
CA ASN A 553 -28.86 36.54 9.76
C ASN A 553 -27.47 37.06 9.41
N TYR A 554 -26.81 36.58 8.35
CA TYR A 554 -25.49 37.12 7.97
C TYR A 554 -25.63 38.56 7.45
N TYR A 555 -26.62 38.82 6.57
CA TYR A 555 -26.86 40.15 6.05
C TYR A 555 -27.51 41.08 7.08
N ASN A 556 -28.47 40.63 7.86
CA ASN A 556 -29.10 41.44 8.91
C ASN A 556 -28.15 41.72 10.07
N ASN A 557 -27.32 40.76 10.51
CA ASN A 557 -26.29 41.04 11.52
C ASN A 557 -25.17 41.94 10.99
N TYR A 558 -24.78 41.80 9.73
CA TYR A 558 -23.81 42.69 9.10
C TYR A 558 -24.37 44.12 8.97
N TYR A 559 -25.62 44.31 8.54
CA TYR A 559 -26.29 45.60 8.47
C TYR A 559 -26.58 46.19 9.85
N ASN A 560 -26.97 45.40 10.81
CA ASN A 560 -27.20 45.85 12.19
C ASN A 560 -25.88 46.21 12.89
N MET A 561 -24.80 45.53 12.60
CA MET A 561 -23.46 45.91 13.08
C MET A 561 -22.93 47.19 12.42
N LEU A 562 -23.26 47.42 11.15
CA LEU A 562 -22.80 48.59 10.39
C LEU A 562 -23.58 49.84 10.75
N TYR A 563 -24.86 49.75 11.12
CA TYR A 563 -25.76 50.87 11.37
C TYR A 563 -26.14 51.07 12.85
N GLY A 564 -25.53 50.34 13.78
CA GLY A 564 -25.62 50.63 15.22
C GLY A 564 -26.99 50.36 15.88
N TYR A 565 -27.86 49.62 15.23
CA TYR A 565 -29.09 49.17 15.87
C TYR A 565 -28.79 48.08 16.91
N GLY A 566 -29.03 48.38 18.17
CA GLY A 566 -28.67 47.58 19.31
C GLY A 566 -29.07 46.12 19.13
N THR A 567 -28.09 45.24 19.26
CA THR A 567 -28.25 43.82 19.25
C THR A 567 -28.90 43.38 20.54
N ASN A 568 -30.18 43.05 20.52
CA ASN A 568 -30.69 42.04 21.41
C ASN A 568 -30.05 40.73 20.97
N SER A 569 -28.92 40.43 21.55
CA SER A 569 -28.22 39.17 21.37
C SER A 569 -29.02 38.04 22.02
N SER A 570 -30.05 37.59 21.35
CA SER A 570 -30.51 36.25 21.55
C SER A 570 -29.41 35.38 21.02
N TYR A 571 -28.64 34.76 21.89
CA TYR A 571 -27.88 33.55 21.59
C TYR A 571 -28.88 32.57 20.95
N TYR A 572 -28.92 32.54 19.63
CA TYR A 572 -29.69 31.55 18.89
C TYR A 572 -29.07 30.20 19.19
N ASN A 573 -29.72 29.47 20.07
CA ASN A 573 -29.43 28.06 20.27
C ASN A 573 -29.58 27.37 18.93
N TYR A 574 -28.48 26.82 18.38
CA TYR A 574 -28.40 25.98 17.19
C TYR A 574 -29.38 24.80 17.22
N THR A 575 -29.98 24.50 18.36
CA THR A 575 -30.95 23.42 18.60
C THR A 575 -32.36 23.72 18.10
N ASN A 576 -32.76 24.97 17.80
CA ASN A 576 -34.11 25.34 17.46
C ASN A 576 -34.49 25.30 15.97
N TYR A 577 -33.57 24.97 15.10
CA TYR A 577 -33.80 24.97 13.64
C TYR A 577 -33.99 23.61 12.99
N TYR A 578 -34.01 22.54 13.77
CA TYR A 578 -34.27 21.20 13.28
C TYR A 578 -35.77 20.94 13.32
N ASP A 579 -36.38 20.79 12.15
CA ASP A 579 -37.79 20.39 12.01
C ASP A 579 -37.85 18.96 11.45
N PRO A 580 -38.09 17.95 12.30
CA PRO A 580 -38.13 16.57 11.86
C PRO A 580 -39.37 16.25 10.98
N ASP A 581 -40.36 17.14 10.97
CA ASP A 581 -41.61 16.99 10.21
C ASP A 581 -41.47 17.51 8.77
N LYS A 582 -40.42 18.28 8.49
CA LYS A 582 -40.09 18.70 7.12
C LYS A 582 -39.01 17.82 6.57
N TYR A 583 -39.35 17.01 5.60
CA TYR A 583 -38.39 16.05 5.07
C TYR A 583 -38.67 15.67 3.63
N ILE A 584 -37.59 15.16 2.99
CA ILE A 584 -37.66 14.30 1.83
C ILE A 584 -37.07 12.92 2.20
N LYS A 585 -37.85 11.87 1.94
CA LYS A 585 -37.42 10.49 2.04
C LYS A 585 -37.33 9.88 0.65
N MET A 586 -36.32 9.07 0.41
CA MET A 586 -36.14 8.32 -0.84
C MET A 586 -36.01 6.83 -0.53
N TYR A 587 -36.76 6.04 -1.25
CA TYR A 587 -36.67 4.59 -1.23
C TYR A 587 -36.37 4.12 -2.63
N GLY A 588 -35.25 3.41 -2.80
CA GLY A 588 -34.81 2.97 -4.11
C GLY A 588 -34.46 1.50 -4.16
N ILE A 589 -34.81 0.90 -5.28
CA ILE A 589 -34.37 -0.44 -5.68
C ILE A 589 -33.84 -0.35 -7.11
N SER A 590 -32.72 -0.99 -7.37
CA SER A 590 -32.23 -1.17 -8.73
C SER A 590 -31.76 -2.59 -8.99
N ILE A 591 -31.97 -3.04 -10.22
CA ILE A 591 -31.52 -4.33 -10.72
C ILE A 591 -30.71 -4.05 -11.98
N GLY A 592 -29.44 -4.46 -11.96
CA GLY A 592 -28.51 -4.25 -13.05
C GLY A 592 -28.01 -5.56 -13.65
N PHE A 593 -27.81 -5.56 -14.93
CA PHE A 593 -27.16 -6.63 -15.68
C PHE A 593 -26.04 -6.04 -16.55
N GLY A 594 -24.83 -6.58 -16.42
CA GLY A 594 -23.64 -6.14 -17.15
C GLY A 594 -23.02 -7.27 -17.94
N LYS A 595 -22.44 -6.94 -19.10
CA LYS A 595 -21.76 -7.90 -19.96
C LYS A 595 -20.45 -7.29 -20.47
N ARG A 596 -19.34 -8.02 -20.28
CA ARG A 596 -18.06 -7.69 -20.91
C ARG A 596 -18.14 -8.01 -22.40
N LEU A 597 -17.84 -7.03 -23.25
CA LEU A 597 -17.82 -7.19 -24.69
C LEU A 597 -16.46 -7.77 -25.13
N ARG A 598 -16.44 -8.42 -26.27
CA ARG A 598 -15.21 -8.92 -26.90
C ARG A 598 -14.75 -8.05 -28.07
N TRP A 599 -15.65 -7.24 -28.59
CA TRP A 599 -15.43 -6.34 -29.72
C TRP A 599 -15.93 -4.94 -29.32
N PRO A 600 -15.21 -3.86 -29.67
CA PRO A 600 -13.93 -3.81 -30.43
C PRO A 600 -12.71 -4.29 -29.63
N ASP A 601 -12.72 -4.23 -28.33
CA ASP A 601 -11.75 -4.83 -27.42
C ASP A 601 -12.47 -5.34 -26.15
N ASP A 602 -11.76 -6.09 -25.33
CA ASP A 602 -12.31 -6.72 -24.13
C ASP A 602 -12.27 -5.81 -22.86
N HIS A 603 -11.94 -4.54 -23.03
CA HIS A 603 -12.09 -3.51 -22.00
C HIS A 603 -13.47 -2.89 -21.95
N PHE A 604 -14.32 -3.14 -22.97
CA PHE A 604 -15.68 -2.65 -23.00
C PHE A 604 -16.64 -3.46 -22.15
N ASN A 605 -17.43 -2.76 -21.34
CA ASN A 605 -18.56 -3.31 -20.59
C ASN A 605 -19.84 -2.60 -21.01
N PHE A 606 -20.86 -3.38 -21.36
CA PHE A 606 -22.21 -2.90 -21.55
C PHE A 606 -23.06 -3.28 -20.35
N SER A 607 -23.83 -2.35 -19.80
CA SER A 607 -24.75 -2.63 -18.69
C SER A 607 -26.12 -2.02 -18.95
N ALA A 608 -27.14 -2.71 -18.45
CA ALA A 608 -28.53 -2.27 -18.41
C ALA A 608 -29.00 -2.32 -16.97
N GLU A 609 -29.60 -1.25 -16.50
CA GLU A 609 -30.14 -1.13 -15.13
C GLU A 609 -31.60 -0.68 -15.17
N LEU A 610 -32.41 -1.34 -14.38
CA LEU A 610 -33.79 -0.96 -14.11
C LEU A 610 -33.84 -0.45 -12.67
N ALA A 611 -34.31 0.77 -12.47
CA ALA A 611 -34.37 1.39 -11.16
C ALA A 611 -35.75 1.97 -10.89
N PHE A 612 -36.19 1.82 -9.66
CA PHE A 612 -37.39 2.47 -9.13
C PHE A 612 -37.02 3.25 -7.87
N THR A 613 -37.38 4.52 -7.84
CA THR A 613 -37.20 5.40 -6.69
C THR A 613 -38.50 6.09 -6.34
N ARG A 614 -38.91 5.99 -5.10
CA ARG A 614 -40.01 6.75 -4.54
C ARG A 614 -39.47 7.85 -3.66
N TYR A 615 -39.88 9.08 -3.96
CA TYR A 615 -39.68 10.27 -3.16
C TYR A 615 -40.93 10.53 -2.34
N SER A 616 -40.82 10.67 -1.03
CA SER A 616 -41.88 11.08 -0.14
C SER A 616 -41.52 12.39 0.53
N LEU A 617 -42.27 13.43 0.23
CA LEU A 617 -42.06 14.80 0.66
C LEU A 617 -43.10 15.21 1.67
N LYS A 618 -42.67 15.94 2.72
CA LYS A 618 -43.55 16.56 3.69
C LYS A 618 -43.04 17.95 4.00
N SER A 619 -43.83 18.95 3.63
CA SER A 619 -43.50 20.38 3.81
C SER A 619 -42.09 20.74 3.29
N TRP A 620 -41.67 20.13 2.19
CA TRP A 620 -40.32 20.25 1.63
C TRP A 620 -40.25 21.43 0.64
N GLN A 621 -39.84 22.59 1.12
CA GLN A 621 -39.90 23.85 0.36
C GLN A 621 -38.84 24.02 -0.75
N TYR A 622 -37.95 23.05 -0.91
CA TYR A 622 -36.85 23.17 -1.88
C TYR A 622 -37.18 22.59 -3.27
N PHE A 623 -38.37 21.99 -3.41
CA PHE A 623 -38.87 21.49 -4.70
C PHE A 623 -40.17 22.21 -5.10
N LEU A 624 -40.55 22.00 -6.36
CA LEU A 624 -41.85 22.45 -6.86
C LEU A 624 -43.01 21.71 -6.18
N VAL A 625 -42.78 20.47 -5.78
CA VAL A 625 -43.70 19.64 -4.98
C VAL A 625 -43.23 19.70 -3.53
N THR A 626 -44.03 20.23 -2.65
CA THR A 626 -43.70 20.32 -1.22
C THR A 626 -44.20 19.13 -0.43
N ASP A 627 -45.31 18.55 -0.85
CA ASP A 627 -46.00 17.48 -0.15
C ASP A 627 -46.48 16.40 -1.11
N GLY A 628 -46.38 15.15 -0.65
CA GLY A 628 -46.83 13.99 -1.42
C GLY A 628 -45.70 13.09 -1.91
N ASP A 629 -46.10 12.16 -2.77
CA ASP A 629 -45.18 11.15 -3.30
C ASP A 629 -44.91 11.35 -4.80
N CYS A 630 -43.65 11.25 -5.20
CA CYS A 630 -43.21 11.21 -6.59
C CYS A 630 -42.47 9.90 -6.88
N ASN A 631 -42.75 9.28 -8.01
CA ASN A 631 -42.20 8.00 -8.40
C ASN A 631 -41.32 8.16 -9.66
N ASN A 632 -40.13 7.62 -9.60
CA ASN A 632 -39.20 7.57 -10.71
C ASN A 632 -38.92 6.11 -11.08
N PHE A 633 -39.39 5.72 -12.22
CA PHE A 633 -39.09 4.41 -12.79
C PHE A 633 -38.28 4.62 -14.03
N ASN A 634 -37.00 4.23 -14.03
CA ASN A 634 -36.11 4.49 -15.13
C ASN A 634 -35.37 3.23 -15.58
N PHE A 635 -35.00 3.24 -16.85
CA PHE A 635 -34.15 2.26 -17.47
C PHE A 635 -32.88 2.94 -17.95
N THR A 636 -31.72 2.45 -17.53
CA THR A 636 -30.43 3.02 -17.89
C THR A 636 -29.61 2.02 -18.68
N LEU A 637 -29.11 2.45 -19.83
CA LEU A 637 -28.12 1.73 -20.62
C LEU A 637 -26.78 2.45 -20.48
N SER A 638 -25.72 1.70 -20.20
CA SER A 638 -24.39 2.26 -20.07
C SER A 638 -23.37 1.44 -20.84
N LEU A 639 -22.48 2.14 -21.54
CA LEU A 639 -21.31 1.59 -22.19
C LEU A 639 -20.09 2.18 -21.53
N SER A 640 -19.25 1.34 -20.94
CA SER A 640 -18.01 1.77 -20.28
C SER A 640 -16.80 1.05 -20.86
N ARG A 641 -15.66 1.72 -20.88
CA ARG A 641 -14.38 1.17 -21.26
C ARG A 641 -13.31 1.71 -20.32
N SER A 642 -12.53 0.82 -19.72
CA SER A 642 -11.41 1.23 -18.89
C SER A 642 -10.16 0.44 -19.27
N SER A 643 -9.13 1.15 -19.71
CA SER A 643 -7.82 0.60 -20.09
C SER A 643 -6.69 1.23 -19.27
N ILE A 644 -7.01 1.83 -18.11
CA ILE A 644 -6.02 2.46 -17.22
C ILE A 644 -5.06 1.43 -16.63
N ASP A 645 -3.78 1.78 -16.56
CA ASP A 645 -2.72 0.92 -16.05
C ASP A 645 -2.70 0.81 -14.52
N HIS A 646 -3.14 1.84 -13.81
CA HIS A 646 -3.14 1.86 -12.35
C HIS A 646 -4.33 2.63 -11.77
N PRO A 647 -5.04 2.11 -10.74
CA PRO A 647 -6.28 2.71 -10.24
C PRO A 647 -6.10 4.05 -9.54
N PHE A 648 -4.95 4.31 -8.87
CA PHE A 648 -4.75 5.52 -8.06
C PHE A 648 -3.88 6.59 -8.72
N PHE A 649 -2.91 6.19 -9.52
CA PHE A 649 -2.06 7.08 -10.30
C PHE A 649 -1.88 6.53 -11.71
N PRO A 650 -2.90 6.63 -12.56
CA PRO A 650 -2.79 6.20 -13.95
C PRO A 650 -1.73 6.99 -14.70
N ARG A 651 -0.92 6.29 -15.48
CA ARG A 651 0.12 6.87 -16.36
C ARG A 651 -0.25 6.75 -17.83
N SER A 652 -1.00 5.73 -18.14
CA SER A 652 -1.44 5.44 -19.51
C SER A 652 -2.86 4.89 -19.54
N GLY A 653 -3.48 4.96 -20.69
CA GLY A 653 -4.82 4.42 -20.91
C GLY A 653 -5.92 5.46 -20.85
N SER A 654 -7.14 4.99 -20.97
CA SER A 654 -8.34 5.82 -20.96
C SER A 654 -9.49 5.17 -20.22
N ASP A 655 -10.36 6.02 -19.67
CA ASP A 655 -11.60 5.64 -19.04
C ASP A 655 -12.74 6.39 -19.71
N PHE A 656 -13.74 5.65 -20.18
CA PHE A 656 -14.88 6.17 -20.95
C PHE A 656 -16.16 5.58 -20.40
N ILE A 657 -17.16 6.41 -20.17
CA ILE A 657 -18.52 6.01 -19.79
C ILE A 657 -19.50 6.85 -20.60
N ALA A 658 -20.40 6.19 -21.31
CA ALA A 658 -21.58 6.81 -21.89
C ALA A 658 -22.83 6.12 -21.36
N SER A 659 -23.80 6.89 -20.90
CA SER A 659 -25.06 6.36 -20.39
C SER A 659 -26.27 7.13 -20.89
N VAL A 660 -27.35 6.41 -21.09
CA VAL A 660 -28.66 6.93 -21.43
C VAL A 660 -29.67 6.37 -20.44
N SER A 661 -30.31 7.25 -19.68
CA SER A 661 -31.40 6.87 -18.77
C SER A 661 -32.70 7.43 -19.33
N PHE A 662 -33.73 6.65 -19.32
CA PHE A 662 -35.05 7.07 -19.78
C PHE A 662 -36.16 6.49 -18.93
N THR A 663 -37.20 7.27 -18.74
CA THR A 663 -38.42 6.87 -18.10
C THR A 663 -39.50 6.64 -19.14
N PRO A 664 -40.59 5.92 -18.83
CA PRO A 664 -41.76 5.89 -19.70
C PRO A 664 -42.31 7.32 -19.91
N PRO A 665 -42.74 7.68 -21.13
CA PRO A 665 -43.29 9.00 -21.42
C PRO A 665 -44.76 9.10 -20.98
N TYR A 666 -45.01 9.14 -19.67
CA TYR A 666 -46.32 9.11 -19.07
C TYR A 666 -47.27 10.21 -19.62
N SER A 667 -46.71 11.41 -19.85
CA SER A 667 -47.44 12.58 -20.34
C SER A 667 -48.04 12.40 -21.74
N LEU A 668 -47.56 11.37 -22.49
CA LEU A 668 -48.14 11.05 -23.81
C LEU A 668 -49.32 10.10 -23.72
N TRP A 669 -49.51 9.46 -22.56
CA TRP A 669 -50.47 8.35 -22.41
C TRP A 669 -51.61 8.63 -21.42
N ASP A 670 -51.36 9.50 -20.41
CA ASP A 670 -52.29 9.69 -19.28
C ASP A 670 -53.41 10.70 -19.51
N GLY A 671 -53.40 11.37 -20.67
CA GLY A 671 -54.47 12.27 -21.09
C GLY A 671 -54.59 13.58 -20.27
N LYS A 672 -53.57 13.92 -19.45
CA LYS A 672 -53.59 15.11 -18.61
C LYS A 672 -53.17 16.36 -19.42
N ASP A 673 -53.81 17.48 -19.10
CA ASP A 673 -53.41 18.79 -19.64
C ASP A 673 -52.25 19.40 -18.89
N TYR A 674 -51.04 18.91 -19.16
CA TYR A 674 -49.80 19.43 -18.55
C TYR A 674 -49.52 20.91 -18.79
N LYS A 675 -50.16 21.54 -19.76
CA LYS A 675 -50.03 22.96 -20.07
C LYS A 675 -50.66 23.84 -19.00
N ASN A 676 -51.79 23.39 -18.45
CA ASN A 676 -52.55 24.16 -17.48
C ASN A 676 -52.34 23.69 -16.02
N LEU A 677 -51.76 22.50 -15.80
CA LEU A 677 -51.42 22.01 -14.49
C LEU A 677 -50.27 22.77 -13.81
N ALA A 678 -50.47 23.23 -12.59
CA ALA A 678 -49.48 23.89 -11.74
C ALA A 678 -48.83 25.11 -12.40
N THR A 679 -49.61 25.98 -13.00
CA THR A 679 -49.16 27.20 -13.66
C THR A 679 -49.22 28.42 -12.76
N ASN A 680 -50.16 28.45 -11.82
CA ASN A 680 -50.36 29.59 -10.93
C ASN A 680 -49.81 29.32 -9.51
N TYR A 681 -48.67 29.84 -9.18
CA TYR A 681 -48.00 29.67 -7.87
C TYR A 681 -48.78 30.27 -6.69
N GLN A 682 -49.74 31.16 -6.96
CA GLN A 682 -50.56 31.78 -5.90
C GLN A 682 -51.85 31.03 -5.66
N SER A 683 -52.17 30.02 -6.45
CA SER A 683 -53.38 29.22 -6.29
C SER A 683 -53.28 28.30 -5.08
N ALA A 684 -54.36 28.19 -4.32
CA ALA A 684 -54.47 27.27 -3.22
C ALA A 684 -54.35 25.77 -3.71
N SER A 685 -54.66 25.52 -4.98
CA SER A 685 -54.58 24.21 -5.61
C SER A 685 -53.18 23.86 -6.13
N TYR A 686 -52.26 24.83 -6.19
CA TYR A 686 -50.97 24.71 -6.83
C TYR A 686 -50.19 23.47 -6.36
N GLN A 687 -50.09 23.23 -5.07
CA GLN A 687 -49.34 22.11 -4.54
C GLN A 687 -49.98 20.75 -4.90
N ARG A 688 -51.27 20.68 -4.91
CA ARG A 688 -51.98 19.45 -5.33
C ARG A 688 -51.78 19.20 -6.82
N GLU A 689 -51.89 20.25 -7.64
CA GLU A 689 -51.63 20.17 -9.10
C GLU A 689 -50.18 19.83 -9.42
N ALA A 690 -49.23 20.38 -8.66
CA ALA A 690 -47.80 20.06 -8.81
C ALA A 690 -47.52 18.60 -8.42
N GLN A 691 -48.11 18.10 -7.35
CA GLN A 691 -47.98 16.71 -6.95
C GLN A 691 -48.61 15.77 -8.00
N GLU A 692 -49.76 16.14 -8.56
CA GLU A 692 -50.38 15.38 -9.62
C GLU A 692 -49.55 15.39 -10.91
N LYS A 693 -48.96 16.55 -11.25
CA LYS A 693 -48.10 16.71 -12.45
C LYS A 693 -46.84 15.85 -12.34
N TYR A 694 -46.19 15.78 -11.17
CA TYR A 694 -44.91 15.12 -10.96
C TYR A 694 -45.03 13.80 -10.22
N ARG A 695 -46.26 13.24 -10.10
CA ARG A 695 -46.49 11.95 -9.45
C ARG A 695 -45.65 10.83 -10.10
N TRP A 696 -45.52 10.86 -11.41
CA TRP A 696 -44.65 10.03 -12.21
C TRP A 696 -43.67 10.92 -12.93
N ILE A 697 -42.39 10.78 -12.52
CA ILE A 697 -41.30 11.58 -13.05
C ILE A 697 -40.97 11.06 -14.44
N GLU A 698 -40.89 11.98 -15.42
CA GLU A 698 -40.51 11.63 -16.78
C GLU A 698 -39.38 12.47 -17.31
N TYR A 699 -38.40 11.79 -17.97
CA TYR A 699 -37.24 12.41 -18.58
C TYR A 699 -36.50 11.42 -19.47
N HIS A 700 -35.61 11.95 -20.29
CA HIS A 700 -34.49 11.19 -20.85
C HIS A 700 -33.20 11.94 -20.54
N LYS A 701 -32.19 11.20 -20.04
CA LYS A 701 -30.92 11.76 -19.55
C LYS A 701 -29.77 11.13 -20.28
N TRP A 702 -28.94 11.94 -20.89
CA TRP A 702 -27.75 11.54 -21.61
C TRP A 702 -26.54 12.00 -20.85
N ARG A 703 -25.57 11.16 -20.65
CA ARG A 703 -24.34 11.47 -19.95
C ARG A 703 -23.17 10.79 -20.62
N MET A 704 -22.07 11.54 -20.73
CA MET A 704 -20.78 11.03 -21.21
C MET A 704 -19.66 11.57 -20.35
N SER A 705 -18.73 10.70 -19.99
CA SER A 705 -17.49 11.04 -19.31
C SER A 705 -16.33 10.33 -20.01
N PHE A 706 -15.29 11.07 -20.29
CA PHE A 706 -14.07 10.57 -20.89
C PHE A 706 -12.87 11.10 -20.13
N ARG A 707 -11.93 10.24 -19.79
CA ARG A 707 -10.64 10.58 -19.20
C ARG A 707 -9.55 9.86 -19.98
N SER A 708 -8.43 10.55 -20.18
CA SER A 708 -7.23 9.97 -20.80
C SER A 708 -6.00 10.35 -20.00
N TYR A 709 -5.07 9.43 -19.94
CA TYR A 709 -3.82 9.59 -19.20
C TYR A 709 -2.66 9.32 -20.15
N THR A 710 -1.71 10.25 -20.18
CA THR A 710 -0.52 10.17 -21.05
C THR A 710 0.72 10.53 -20.25
N ALA A 711 1.59 9.56 -20.05
CA ALA A 711 2.92 9.80 -19.48
C ALA A 711 3.77 10.58 -20.46
N LEU A 712 4.37 11.68 -20.04
CA LEU A 712 5.20 12.51 -20.93
C LEU A 712 6.58 11.92 -21.18
N THR A 713 7.00 10.92 -20.39
CA THR A 713 8.26 10.19 -20.60
C THR A 713 8.08 8.72 -20.17
N SER A 714 8.96 7.84 -20.61
CA SER A 714 8.96 6.42 -20.24
C SER A 714 9.34 6.16 -18.76
N LYS A 715 9.91 7.13 -18.06
CA LYS A 715 10.36 6.97 -16.67
C LYS A 715 9.19 6.74 -15.71
N LEU A 716 9.38 5.87 -14.73
CA LEU A 716 8.35 5.57 -13.72
C LEU A 716 7.86 6.83 -12.98
N LYS A 717 8.76 7.74 -12.62
CA LYS A 717 8.43 9.04 -12.04
C LYS A 717 8.52 10.13 -13.10
N CYS A 718 7.44 10.30 -13.84
CA CYS A 718 7.33 11.32 -14.87
C CYS A 718 6.07 12.16 -14.69
N PRO A 719 6.01 13.36 -15.28
CA PRO A 719 4.76 14.07 -15.40
C PRO A 719 3.76 13.27 -16.25
N VAL A 720 2.52 13.25 -15.81
CA VAL A 720 1.39 12.62 -16.52
C VAL A 720 0.38 13.68 -16.85
N LEU A 721 0.00 13.77 -18.11
CA LEU A 721 -1.09 14.62 -18.56
C LEU A 721 -2.39 13.84 -18.46
N MET A 722 -3.34 14.34 -17.68
CA MET A 722 -4.71 13.86 -17.62
C MET A 722 -5.62 14.84 -18.33
N THR A 723 -6.44 14.35 -19.23
CA THR A 723 -7.51 15.10 -19.88
C THR A 723 -8.85 14.52 -19.50
N ARG A 724 -9.83 15.37 -19.20
CA ARG A 724 -11.21 14.96 -18.91
C ARG A 724 -12.17 15.77 -19.76
N PHE A 725 -13.17 15.10 -20.25
CA PHE A 725 -14.34 15.72 -20.90
C PHE A 725 -15.59 15.05 -20.37
N GLU A 726 -16.53 15.86 -19.91
CA GLU A 726 -17.83 15.41 -19.40
C GLU A 726 -18.92 16.30 -19.99
N PHE A 727 -20.02 15.68 -20.35
CA PHE A 727 -21.22 16.41 -20.65
C PHE A 727 -22.45 15.62 -20.23
N GLY A 728 -23.55 16.34 -19.98
CA GLY A 728 -24.83 15.74 -19.68
C GLY A 728 -25.97 16.62 -20.16
N ILE A 729 -27.03 15.95 -20.58
CA ILE A 729 -28.27 16.58 -21.06
C ILE A 729 -29.45 15.87 -20.40
N LEU A 730 -30.33 16.62 -19.77
CA LEU A 730 -31.61 16.18 -19.27
C LEU A 730 -32.71 16.72 -20.18
N GLY A 731 -33.32 15.85 -20.97
CA GLY A 731 -34.39 16.17 -21.87
C GLY A 731 -35.77 15.82 -21.29
N HIS A 732 -36.79 16.19 -22.00
CA HIS A 732 -38.21 15.98 -21.65
C HIS A 732 -38.98 15.51 -22.90
N TYR A 733 -40.02 14.72 -22.68
CA TYR A 733 -40.93 14.28 -23.77
C TYR A 733 -42.00 15.34 -24.04
N ASN A 734 -42.46 16.00 -22.95
CA ASN A 734 -43.45 17.07 -23.01
C ASN A 734 -42.83 18.41 -22.54
N LYS A 735 -42.90 19.44 -23.37
CA LYS A 735 -42.33 20.79 -23.03
C LYS A 735 -42.91 21.46 -21.79
N TYR A 736 -44.11 21.01 -21.39
CA TYR A 736 -44.83 21.54 -20.22
C TYR A 736 -44.57 20.66 -18.97
N ASN A 737 -43.90 19.52 -19.09
CA ASN A 737 -43.58 18.59 -18.01
C ASN A 737 -42.06 18.36 -17.93
N LYS A 738 -41.27 19.41 -17.61
CA LYS A 738 -39.86 19.25 -17.37
C LYS A 738 -39.64 18.74 -15.96
N SER A 739 -38.88 17.64 -15.81
CA SER A 739 -38.59 17.08 -14.51
C SER A 739 -37.81 18.06 -13.62
N PRO A 740 -38.22 18.34 -12.40
CA PRO A 740 -37.43 19.09 -11.44
C PRO A 740 -36.39 18.21 -10.74
N PHE A 741 -36.52 16.87 -10.89
CA PHE A 741 -35.58 15.90 -10.38
C PHE A 741 -34.52 15.62 -11.43
N GLU A 742 -33.40 15.00 -11.04
CA GLU A 742 -32.30 14.59 -11.91
C GLU A 742 -31.56 15.75 -12.62
N THR A 743 -31.80 16.96 -12.23
CA THR A 743 -31.13 18.15 -12.74
C THR A 743 -29.67 18.24 -12.29
N TYR A 744 -28.89 19.06 -12.96
CA TYR A 744 -27.47 19.24 -12.66
C TYR A 744 -27.26 20.48 -11.80
N TYR A 745 -26.40 20.34 -10.80
CA TYR A 745 -26.00 21.39 -9.90
C TYR A 745 -24.48 21.56 -10.01
N MET A 746 -23.99 22.64 -10.62
CA MET A 746 -22.60 22.78 -10.99
C MET A 746 -21.88 23.86 -10.18
N GLY A 747 -20.64 23.57 -9.78
CA GLY A 747 -19.73 24.40 -9.01
C GLY A 747 -19.17 23.69 -7.79
N GLY A 748 -18.11 24.24 -7.20
CA GLY A 748 -17.52 23.76 -5.98
C GLY A 748 -16.76 22.44 -6.12
N ASP A 749 -16.80 21.67 -5.07
CA ASP A 749 -16.09 20.38 -4.96
C ASP A 749 -16.83 19.16 -5.53
N GLY A 750 -18.08 19.36 -5.97
CA GLY A 750 -18.87 18.25 -6.54
C GLY A 750 -19.27 17.17 -5.55
N MET A 751 -19.11 17.38 -4.24
CA MET A 751 -19.48 16.39 -3.24
C MET A 751 -21.00 16.32 -3.04
N SER A 752 -21.56 15.14 -3.14
CA SER A 752 -22.97 14.88 -2.83
C SER A 752 -23.22 15.12 -1.34
N GLY A 753 -24.34 15.76 -1.00
CA GLY A 753 -24.69 16.18 0.36
C GLY A 753 -24.51 17.67 0.62
N TYR A 754 -23.88 18.36 -0.31
CA TYR A 754 -23.77 19.82 -0.29
C TYR A 754 -24.88 20.53 -1.02
N SER A 755 -25.54 19.87 -1.94
CA SER A 755 -26.75 20.41 -2.54
C SER A 755 -27.83 20.41 -1.47
N SER A 756 -28.16 21.57 -0.99
CA SER A 756 -29.20 21.84 -0.02
C SER A 756 -30.50 21.16 -0.41
N GLY A 757 -30.66 19.86 -0.11
CA GLY A 757 -31.91 19.16 -0.25
C GLY A 757 -32.45 18.91 -1.64
N TYR A 758 -31.70 19.19 -2.68
CA TYR A 758 -32.08 18.85 -4.05
C TYR A 758 -31.62 17.43 -4.38
N ALA A 759 -32.52 16.59 -4.86
CA ALA A 759 -32.17 15.28 -5.42
C ALA A 759 -31.54 15.46 -6.80
N THR A 760 -30.52 16.29 -6.92
CA THR A 760 -29.85 16.68 -8.16
C THR A 760 -28.41 16.16 -8.17
N GLU A 761 -27.90 15.94 -9.36
CA GLU A 761 -26.52 15.51 -9.54
C GLU A 761 -25.57 16.70 -9.43
N THR A 762 -24.60 16.61 -8.51
CA THR A 762 -23.59 17.66 -8.30
C THR A 762 -22.38 17.44 -9.22
N ILE A 763 -22.01 18.50 -9.95
CA ILE A 763 -20.86 18.51 -10.85
C ILE A 763 -19.84 19.50 -10.31
N GLY A 764 -18.65 19.03 -9.93
CA GLY A 764 -17.60 19.90 -9.41
C GLY A 764 -17.03 20.81 -10.50
N LEU A 765 -16.75 22.06 -10.14
CA LEU A 765 -15.91 22.99 -10.91
C LEU A 765 -15.13 23.81 -9.91
N ARG A 766 -13.84 23.50 -9.77
CA ARG A 766 -12.97 24.09 -8.74
C ARG A 766 -12.78 25.60 -8.97
N GLY A 767 -12.71 26.37 -7.89
CA GLY A 767 -12.59 27.82 -7.94
C GLY A 767 -13.93 28.57 -8.02
N TYR A 768 -15.04 27.83 -7.96
CA TYR A 768 -16.39 28.38 -7.91
C TYR A 768 -17.14 27.88 -6.67
N ASP A 769 -18.08 28.71 -6.16
CA ASP A 769 -18.94 28.27 -5.05
C ASP A 769 -19.86 27.12 -5.48
N ASN A 770 -20.28 26.31 -4.54
CA ASN A 770 -21.18 25.17 -4.81
C ASN A 770 -22.47 25.66 -5.47
N GLY A 771 -22.80 25.06 -6.64
CA GLY A 771 -24.01 25.40 -7.38
C GLY A 771 -24.08 26.78 -8.03
N SER A 772 -23.01 27.54 -7.97
CA SER A 772 -23.00 28.91 -8.47
C SER A 772 -23.01 29.06 -9.98
N ILE A 773 -22.78 27.98 -10.73
CA ILE A 773 -22.69 27.99 -12.19
C ILE A 773 -24.05 27.93 -12.85
N ALA A 774 -25.03 27.24 -12.27
CA ALA A 774 -26.38 27.16 -12.82
C ALA A 774 -27.17 28.42 -12.50
N GLY A 775 -27.09 29.40 -13.32
CA GLY A 775 -27.89 30.56 -13.59
C GLY A 775 -28.57 31.36 -12.48
N ASN A 776 -29.35 30.79 -11.60
CA ASN A 776 -29.98 31.40 -10.42
C ASN A 776 -29.99 30.41 -9.27
N ALA A 777 -29.93 30.88 -8.04
CA ALA A 777 -29.97 30.07 -6.83
C ALA A 777 -31.19 29.12 -6.73
N SER A 778 -32.17 29.28 -7.60
CA SER A 778 -33.36 28.42 -7.71
C SER A 778 -33.52 27.70 -9.06
N SER A 779 -32.61 27.85 -10.03
CA SER A 779 -32.74 27.23 -11.34
C SER A 779 -31.82 26.04 -11.49
N ASN A 780 -32.42 24.88 -11.60
CA ASN A 780 -31.74 23.62 -11.93
C ASN A 780 -31.22 23.67 -13.38
N ALA A 781 -30.04 23.13 -13.62
CA ALA A 781 -29.51 23.04 -14.96
C ALA A 781 -29.97 21.74 -15.65
N TYR A 782 -30.32 21.85 -16.92
CA TYR A 782 -30.74 20.72 -17.78
C TYR A 782 -29.66 20.27 -18.76
N ALA A 783 -28.56 21.01 -18.85
CA ALA A 783 -27.39 20.61 -19.59
C ALA A 783 -26.14 21.10 -18.86
N TYR A 784 -25.05 20.37 -18.98
CA TYR A 784 -23.74 20.80 -18.53
C TYR A 784 -22.64 20.30 -19.44
N THR A 785 -21.50 20.97 -19.40
CA THR A 785 -20.23 20.46 -19.93
C THR A 785 -19.09 20.83 -19.00
N ARG A 786 -18.10 19.96 -18.91
CA ARG A 786 -16.89 20.16 -18.11
C ARG A 786 -15.69 19.62 -18.85
N MET A 787 -14.63 20.39 -18.88
CA MET A 787 -13.32 20.00 -19.41
C MET A 787 -12.27 20.24 -18.36
N THR A 788 -11.34 19.31 -18.18
CA THR A 788 -10.23 19.43 -17.25
C THR A 788 -8.95 18.99 -17.92
N LEU A 789 -7.90 19.77 -17.76
CA LEU A 789 -6.54 19.45 -18.12
C LEU A 789 -5.69 19.47 -16.86
N GLU A 790 -5.10 18.37 -16.46
CA GLU A 790 -4.24 18.25 -15.28
C GLU A 790 -2.86 17.74 -15.66
N LEU A 791 -1.83 18.43 -15.20
CA LEU A 791 -0.47 17.92 -15.21
C LEU A 791 -0.14 17.41 -13.81
N ARG A 792 0.03 16.10 -13.67
CA ARG A 792 0.28 15.39 -12.42
C ARG A 792 1.75 14.99 -12.32
N TYR A 793 2.38 15.21 -11.17
CA TYR A 793 3.76 14.80 -10.91
C TYR A 793 3.87 14.00 -9.62
N PRO A 794 4.37 12.74 -9.68
CA PRO A 794 4.49 11.90 -8.49
C PRO A 794 5.75 12.24 -7.71
N PHE A 795 5.58 12.66 -6.47
CA PHE A 795 6.68 12.85 -5.51
C PHE A 795 7.10 11.49 -4.91
N MET A 796 6.11 10.67 -4.58
CA MET A 796 6.28 9.33 -3.99
C MET A 796 5.27 8.38 -4.62
N LEU A 797 5.73 7.22 -5.10
CA LEU A 797 4.91 6.10 -5.55
C LEU A 797 5.44 4.85 -4.84
N GLU A 798 4.84 4.52 -3.72
CA GLU A 798 5.12 3.29 -2.97
C GLU A 798 3.81 2.51 -2.85
N ALA A 799 3.89 1.19 -2.70
CA ALA A 799 2.70 0.33 -2.64
C ALA A 799 1.72 0.72 -1.52
N SER A 800 2.23 1.22 -0.40
CA SER A 800 1.44 1.64 0.76
C SER A 800 1.07 3.12 0.77
N THR A 801 1.80 3.99 0.05
CA THR A 801 1.59 5.44 0.11
C THR A 801 2.01 6.08 -1.19
N SER A 802 1.11 6.81 -1.82
CA SER A 802 1.42 7.60 -3.01
C SER A 802 1.14 9.07 -2.73
N ILE A 803 2.09 9.93 -3.11
CA ILE A 803 1.95 11.39 -2.98
C ILE A 803 2.26 12.01 -4.34
N TYR A 804 1.34 12.79 -4.86
CA TYR A 804 1.56 13.53 -6.10
C TYR A 804 0.97 14.93 -6.04
N GLY A 805 1.63 15.84 -6.74
CA GLY A 805 1.14 17.20 -6.97
C GLY A 805 0.49 17.30 -8.33
N LEU A 806 -0.39 18.26 -8.49
CA LEU A 806 -1.05 18.54 -9.75
C LEU A 806 -1.21 20.04 -9.97
N VAL A 807 -1.20 20.43 -11.24
CA VAL A 807 -1.59 21.76 -11.72
C VAL A 807 -2.72 21.53 -12.71
N PHE A 808 -3.77 22.30 -12.65
CA PHE A 808 -4.93 22.09 -13.50
C PHE A 808 -5.50 23.35 -14.08
N LEU A 809 -6.15 23.16 -15.23
CA LEU A 809 -7.05 24.10 -15.87
C LEU A 809 -8.41 23.43 -16.01
N GLU A 810 -9.46 24.09 -15.59
CA GLU A 810 -10.83 23.60 -15.76
C GLU A 810 -11.67 24.62 -16.52
N ALA A 811 -12.59 24.10 -17.29
CA ALA A 811 -13.57 24.90 -18.01
C ALA A 811 -14.91 24.16 -18.01
N GLY A 812 -15.98 24.84 -17.65
CA GLY A 812 -17.28 24.22 -17.61
C GLY A 812 -18.41 25.23 -17.51
N ASN A 813 -19.61 24.81 -17.84
CA ASN A 813 -20.82 25.57 -17.69
C ASN A 813 -22.04 24.68 -17.57
N ALA A 814 -23.12 25.25 -17.04
CA ALA A 814 -24.39 24.57 -16.93
C ALA A 814 -25.51 25.51 -17.43
N TRP A 815 -26.51 24.95 -18.10
CA TRP A 815 -27.57 25.73 -18.75
C TRP A 815 -28.96 25.30 -18.23
N SER A 816 -29.78 26.26 -17.97
CA SER A 816 -31.15 26.07 -17.50
C SER A 816 -32.11 25.55 -18.58
N ASP A 817 -31.71 25.58 -19.84
CA ASP A 817 -32.46 25.00 -20.96
C ASP A 817 -31.49 24.35 -21.95
N VAL A 818 -31.83 23.17 -22.46
CA VAL A 818 -31.06 22.46 -23.48
C VAL A 818 -30.86 23.29 -24.75
N LYS A 819 -31.84 24.11 -25.09
CA LYS A 819 -31.78 24.98 -26.29
C LYS A 819 -30.70 26.07 -26.13
N SER A 820 -30.36 26.46 -24.90
CA SER A 820 -29.31 27.45 -24.63
C SER A 820 -27.92 26.83 -24.54
N PHE A 821 -27.78 25.54 -24.73
CA PHE A 821 -26.51 24.85 -24.67
C PHE A 821 -25.53 25.39 -25.71
N ASN A 822 -24.39 25.90 -25.20
CA ASN A 822 -23.28 26.39 -26.03
C ASN A 822 -21.94 25.90 -25.46
N PRO A 823 -21.30 24.90 -26.03
CA PRO A 823 -20.10 24.27 -25.50
C PRO A 823 -18.86 25.20 -25.47
N PHE A 824 -18.96 26.38 -26.10
CA PHE A 824 -17.87 27.37 -26.12
C PHE A 824 -18.03 28.49 -25.07
N ASN A 825 -19.21 28.65 -24.47
CA ASN A 825 -19.44 29.58 -23.39
C ASN A 825 -19.14 28.94 -22.04
N LEU A 826 -17.85 28.88 -21.68
CA LEU A 826 -17.38 28.16 -20.52
C LEU A 826 -16.83 29.11 -19.44
N ARG A 827 -17.14 28.78 -18.19
CA ARG A 827 -16.51 29.36 -17.00
C ARG A 827 -15.18 28.65 -16.78
N ARG A 828 -14.11 29.39 -16.49
CA ARG A 828 -12.74 28.88 -16.46
C ARG A 828 -12.14 29.06 -15.08
N SER A 829 -11.32 28.11 -14.69
CA SER A 829 -10.52 28.19 -13.48
C SER A 829 -9.16 27.54 -13.68
N ALA A 830 -8.21 27.92 -12.82
CA ALA A 830 -6.89 27.33 -12.74
C ALA A 830 -6.53 27.08 -11.28
N GLY A 831 -5.69 26.11 -11.04
CA GLY A 831 -5.29 25.82 -9.67
C GLY A 831 -4.17 24.80 -9.56
N VAL A 832 -3.81 24.55 -8.31
CA VAL A 832 -2.79 23.58 -7.92
C VAL A 832 -3.35 22.71 -6.79
N GLY A 833 -2.86 21.49 -6.70
CA GLY A 833 -3.31 20.60 -5.65
C GLY A 833 -2.28 19.53 -5.28
N VAL A 834 -2.55 18.87 -4.18
CA VAL A 834 -1.77 17.74 -3.70
C VAL A 834 -2.72 16.60 -3.37
N ARG A 835 -2.31 15.40 -3.71
CA ARG A 835 -3.00 14.15 -3.40
C ARG A 835 -2.11 13.24 -2.57
N ILE A 836 -2.69 12.61 -1.58
CA ILE A 836 -2.05 11.65 -0.69
C ILE A 836 -2.94 10.42 -0.62
N LEU A 837 -2.45 9.29 -1.07
CA LEU A 837 -3.10 8.00 -0.87
C LEU A 837 -2.55 7.38 0.41
N LEU A 838 -3.41 7.13 1.37
CA LEU A 838 -3.07 6.47 2.62
C LEU A 838 -3.76 5.12 2.72
N PRO A 839 -3.07 4.07 3.21
CA PRO A 839 -3.71 2.80 3.56
C PRO A 839 -4.84 3.06 4.55
N MET A 840 -5.96 2.39 4.42
CA MET A 840 -7.15 2.47 5.28
C MET A 840 -8.00 3.75 5.15
N VAL A 841 -7.45 4.89 4.76
CA VAL A 841 -8.18 6.16 4.62
C VAL A 841 -8.58 6.44 3.17
N GLY A 842 -7.80 5.93 2.21
CA GLY A 842 -8.01 6.18 0.78
C GLY A 842 -7.31 7.44 0.30
N LEU A 843 -7.81 8.01 -0.80
CA LEU A 843 -7.26 9.21 -1.41
C LEU A 843 -7.71 10.45 -0.66
N MET A 844 -6.77 11.27 -0.25
CA MET A 844 -7.00 12.59 0.34
C MET A 844 -6.37 13.67 -0.53
N GLY A 845 -6.95 14.85 -0.57
CA GLY A 845 -6.39 15.93 -1.35
C GLY A 845 -6.82 17.32 -0.87
N VAL A 846 -6.01 18.29 -1.24
CA VAL A 846 -6.30 19.72 -1.06
C VAL A 846 -5.95 20.40 -2.36
N ASP A 847 -6.90 21.18 -2.88
CA ASP A 847 -6.72 22.01 -4.06
C ASP A 847 -6.93 23.47 -3.69
N TRP A 848 -6.06 24.32 -4.17
CA TRP A 848 -6.31 25.73 -4.29
C TRP A 848 -6.66 26.07 -5.74
N ALA A 849 -7.77 26.75 -5.95
CA ALA A 849 -8.28 27.08 -7.27
C ALA A 849 -8.72 28.53 -7.34
N TYR A 850 -8.56 29.13 -8.51
CA TYR A 850 -9.01 30.46 -8.80
C TYR A 850 -9.99 30.46 -9.99
N GLY A 851 -11.27 30.81 -9.71
CA GLY A 851 -12.30 30.99 -10.73
C GLY A 851 -12.20 32.40 -11.34
N PHE A 852 -12.01 32.47 -12.66
CA PHE A 852 -11.76 33.75 -13.34
C PHE A 852 -13.00 34.65 -13.40
N GLN A 853 -14.20 34.08 -13.46
CA GLN A 853 -15.45 34.85 -13.42
C GLN A 853 -15.91 34.99 -11.97
N LYS A 854 -15.60 36.13 -11.35
CA LYS A 854 -15.92 36.38 -9.95
C LYS A 854 -17.42 36.44 -9.68
N ASN A 855 -18.17 37.03 -10.61
CA ASN A 855 -19.62 37.22 -10.48
C ASN A 855 -20.35 36.54 -11.64
N ILE A 856 -21.43 35.85 -11.32
CA ILE A 856 -22.34 35.22 -12.27
C ILE A 856 -23.74 35.71 -11.90
N ASN A 857 -24.47 36.34 -12.85
CA ASN A 857 -25.81 36.88 -12.65
C ASN A 857 -25.91 37.85 -11.44
N GLY A 858 -24.88 38.65 -11.20
CA GLY A 858 -24.85 39.63 -10.10
C GLY A 858 -24.49 39.05 -8.73
N GLN A 859 -24.29 37.73 -8.62
CA GLN A 859 -23.87 37.07 -7.39
C GLN A 859 -22.41 36.64 -7.47
N LYS A 860 -21.71 36.67 -6.31
CA LYS A 860 -20.36 36.14 -6.20
C LYS A 860 -20.39 34.63 -6.46
N ALA A 861 -19.60 34.19 -7.41
CA ALA A 861 -19.59 32.79 -7.81
C ALA A 861 -18.17 32.18 -7.82
N GLY A 862 -17.17 32.95 -8.26
CA GLY A 862 -15.79 32.48 -8.41
C GLY A 862 -14.80 33.34 -7.61
N GLY A 863 -13.53 32.95 -7.66
CA GLY A 863 -12.42 33.61 -6.97
C GLY A 863 -11.48 32.59 -6.36
N SER A 864 -10.70 33.01 -5.35
CA SER A 864 -9.76 32.15 -4.65
C SER A 864 -10.51 31.23 -3.68
N GLN A 865 -10.36 29.90 -3.85
CA GLN A 865 -11.04 28.90 -3.03
C GLN A 865 -10.14 27.71 -2.74
N PHE A 866 -10.35 27.09 -1.58
CA PHE A 866 -9.76 25.82 -1.20
C PHE A 866 -10.81 24.71 -1.25
N HIS A 867 -10.44 23.57 -1.82
CA HIS A 867 -11.28 22.40 -1.92
C HIS A 867 -10.57 21.22 -1.26
N PHE A 868 -11.28 20.50 -0.41
CA PHE A 868 -10.77 19.32 0.27
C PHE A 868 -11.42 18.08 -0.34
N ILE A 869 -10.61 17.02 -0.50
CA ILE A 869 -11.04 15.73 -1.07
C ILE A 869 -10.76 14.65 -0.07
N ILE A 870 -11.75 13.79 0.17
CA ILE A 870 -11.60 12.59 0.98
C ILE A 870 -12.34 11.45 0.26
N GLY A 871 -11.60 10.40 -0.11
CA GLY A 871 -12.15 9.16 -0.65
C GLY A 871 -12.44 9.11 -2.15
N ARG A 872 -12.61 10.24 -2.84
CA ARG A 872 -12.82 10.30 -4.31
C ARG A 872 -11.99 11.43 -4.95
N GLU A 873 -11.61 11.23 -6.19
CA GLU A 873 -11.12 12.33 -7.06
C GLU A 873 -12.29 13.18 -7.59
N PHE A 874 -12.01 14.48 -7.81
CA PHE A 874 -12.93 15.38 -8.50
C PHE A 874 -13.36 14.88 -9.85
#